data_18b210e74f1a591555e8544296336861
#
_entry.id   18b210e74f1a591555e8544296336861
#
_cell.length_a   1.000
_cell.length_b   1.000
_cell.length_c   1.000
_cell.angle_alpha   90.00
_cell.angle_beta   90.00
_cell.angle_gamma   90.00
#
_symmetry.space_group_name_H-M   'P 1'
#
loop_
_entity.id
_entity.type
_entity.pdbx_description
1 polymer ?
#
loop_
_entity_poly.entity_id
_entity_poly.type
_entity_poly.pdbx_seq_one_letter_code
_entity_poly.pdbx_strand_id
1 'polypeptide(L)'
;MFSTKKFTTEEYENDKKNIIAKYNEHGYRDAVLLSDSVANFNEKKVDIFLKVDEGEKYYLKDIRFVGNTQYSTDYLMAVLGMKPGEVYNQKKLNERLSTDDDAVSNVYFNNGYLFFNADPVEVDVANDSISLEIRIQEGPQATINRIIINGNDRLYEDIVRRELRTKPGMLFSRDDLMRSVRELAQMGHFDPENMNPVPLPDPENGTVDIEYNLVSKANDQIEFSAGWGQTGVIGKLSLKFTNFSMKNFLNPKTYKGIIPQGEGQTLTLSGQTNGRYYQAYSISFMDPWFGGKRPNTLSVSAYFSKQTDISSNYLTNSGYGYGYPGYGYGYPGYYGGGYGYGSNYYGNYGYNNSYEYAYDPDKSIMMFGLAAGYGKRLNWPDDYFQFMATLNYQLYMMHDWDYFLVNNGNCHNINLELMLQRNSIDNPLYTRKGSQFMLSVAATPPYSLFDGKDYASMSSSDPDKYKFIEYHKWKFKAKIFSPLAPLTVKRTPVLMTRVEYGFLGTYNKNKKSPFETFYMGGDGMSGYSSTYAQETIGLRGYENGSIAGNGGYNSYGYAYSRLAMELRYPFLLEPSSTIYGLVFVEAGNAWTDLKNFNPFNLKRSAGVGVRIFLPMIGLMGLDWAYGFDEPNYGSNGKRSGSNLHFIIGQGILKYRSGIASYVETGRVPYVETGHARLYI
;
A
#
# COMPACT_ATOMS: atom_id res chain seq x y z
N MET A 1 14.48 -16.99 -14.43
CA MET A 1 15.50 -17.69 -13.68
C MET A 1 16.49 -18.47 -14.54
N PHE A 2 16.35 -18.54 -15.84
CA PHE A 2 17.25 -19.26 -16.76
C PHE A 2 17.51 -18.46 -18.04
N SER A 3 17.85 -17.16 -17.93
CA SER A 3 18.48 -16.50 -19.06
C SER A 3 19.98 -16.76 -18.92
N THR A 4 20.52 -17.63 -19.74
CA THR A 4 21.94 -17.62 -20.04
C THR A 4 22.24 -16.22 -20.59
N LYS A 5 23.07 -15.44 -19.88
CA LYS A 5 23.53 -14.14 -20.39
C LYS A 5 24.18 -14.41 -21.74
N LYS A 6 23.69 -13.76 -22.78
CA LYS A 6 24.32 -13.79 -24.08
C LYS A 6 25.57 -12.93 -24.01
N PHE A 7 26.69 -13.41 -24.56
CA PHE A 7 27.88 -12.60 -24.74
C PHE A 7 27.58 -11.50 -25.76
N THR A 8 27.78 -10.27 -25.36
CA THR A 8 27.78 -9.10 -26.26
C THR A 8 29.07 -8.32 -26.02
N THR A 9 29.64 -7.74 -27.07
CA THR A 9 30.88 -6.97 -26.95
C THR A 9 30.73 -5.78 -25.99
N GLU A 10 29.59 -5.14 -26.02
CA GLU A 10 29.29 -3.99 -25.14
C GLU A 10 29.25 -4.40 -23.65
N GLU A 11 28.52 -5.47 -23.31
CA GLU A 11 28.51 -5.98 -21.93
C GLU A 11 29.89 -6.43 -21.49
N TYR A 12 30.66 -7.05 -22.38
CA TYR A 12 32.02 -7.51 -22.07
C TYR A 12 32.96 -6.33 -21.76
N GLU A 13 32.92 -5.25 -22.54
CA GLU A 13 33.70 -4.04 -22.25
C GLU A 13 33.30 -3.40 -20.91
N ASN A 14 32.00 -3.39 -20.58
CA ASN A 14 31.55 -2.94 -19.30
C ASN A 14 31.98 -3.86 -18.15
N ASP A 15 31.95 -5.17 -18.35
CA ASP A 15 32.35 -6.13 -17.32
C ASP A 15 33.89 -6.02 -17.03
N LYS A 16 34.73 -5.73 -18.04
CA LYS A 16 36.17 -5.44 -17.83
C LYS A 16 36.36 -4.22 -16.92
N LYS A 17 35.63 -3.13 -17.18
CA LYS A 17 35.67 -1.92 -16.31
C LYS A 17 35.17 -2.21 -14.90
N ASN A 18 34.10 -3.02 -14.77
CA ASN A 18 33.56 -3.43 -13.49
C ASN A 18 34.51 -4.28 -12.66
N ILE A 19 35.32 -5.14 -13.32
CA ILE A 19 36.33 -5.95 -12.64
C ILE A 19 37.41 -5.04 -12.03
N ILE A 20 37.96 -4.09 -12.78
CA ILE A 20 38.97 -3.14 -12.27
C ILE A 20 38.35 -2.26 -11.17
N ALA A 21 37.12 -1.74 -11.36
CA ALA A 21 36.43 -1.01 -10.33
C ALA A 21 36.28 -1.83 -9.05
N LYS A 22 36.05 -3.15 -9.16
CA LYS A 22 35.95 -4.05 -8.01
C LYS A 22 37.28 -4.21 -7.26
N TYR A 23 38.38 -4.27 -7.95
CA TYR A 23 39.72 -4.25 -7.33
C TYR A 23 39.95 -2.92 -6.59
N ASN A 24 39.59 -1.77 -7.24
CA ASN A 24 39.70 -0.44 -6.62
C ASN A 24 38.82 -0.30 -5.35
N GLU A 25 37.61 -0.94 -5.33
CA GLU A 25 36.77 -1.01 -4.12
C GLU A 25 37.49 -1.72 -2.95
N HIS A 26 38.41 -2.62 -3.21
CA HIS A 26 39.13 -3.41 -2.21
C HIS A 26 40.53 -2.86 -1.88
N GLY A 27 40.87 -1.69 -2.41
CA GLY A 27 42.10 -0.99 -2.11
C GLY A 27 43.24 -1.19 -3.15
N TYR A 28 42.99 -1.95 -4.19
CA TYR A 28 43.97 -2.17 -5.27
C TYR A 28 43.84 -1.08 -6.33
N ARG A 29 44.32 0.13 -6.00
CA ARG A 29 44.19 1.34 -6.80
C ARG A 29 44.81 1.21 -8.18
N ASP A 30 45.95 0.56 -8.27
CA ASP A 30 46.76 0.44 -9.49
C ASP A 30 46.42 -0.82 -10.30
N ALA A 31 45.34 -1.51 -9.97
CA ALA A 31 44.88 -2.69 -10.68
C ALA A 31 44.64 -2.40 -12.18
N VAL A 32 45.28 -3.18 -13.05
CA VAL A 32 45.14 -3.03 -14.49
C VAL A 32 44.90 -4.38 -15.17
N LEU A 33 44.15 -4.34 -16.26
CA LEU A 33 43.97 -5.50 -17.13
C LEU A 33 45.10 -5.57 -18.13
N LEU A 34 46.01 -6.53 -17.95
CA LEU A 34 47.17 -6.68 -18.80
C LEU A 34 46.84 -7.27 -20.17
N SER A 35 45.92 -8.21 -20.22
CA SER A 35 45.44 -8.81 -21.46
C SER A 35 44.11 -9.47 -21.28
N ASP A 36 43.33 -9.51 -22.34
CA ASP A 36 42.07 -10.22 -22.43
C ASP A 36 41.99 -10.99 -23.74
N SER A 37 41.31 -12.14 -23.72
CA SER A 37 41.02 -12.91 -24.91
C SER A 37 39.71 -13.67 -24.77
N VAL A 38 38.99 -13.80 -25.86
CA VAL A 38 37.75 -14.56 -25.97
C VAL A 38 37.95 -15.69 -26.97
N ALA A 39 37.78 -16.92 -26.53
CA ALA A 39 37.83 -18.11 -27.35
C ALA A 39 36.51 -18.83 -27.43
N ASN A 40 36.16 -19.40 -28.58
CA ASN A 40 34.96 -20.20 -28.72
C ASN A 40 35.20 -21.57 -28.06
N PHE A 41 34.44 -21.86 -26.99
CA PHE A 41 34.43 -23.19 -26.37
C PHE A 41 33.60 -24.16 -27.22
N ASN A 42 32.47 -23.73 -27.73
CA ASN A 42 31.61 -24.44 -28.68
C ASN A 42 30.69 -23.47 -29.41
N GLU A 43 29.76 -23.97 -30.26
CA GLU A 43 28.81 -23.15 -31.02
C GLU A 43 27.91 -22.24 -30.14
N LYS A 44 27.81 -22.48 -28.82
CA LYS A 44 26.90 -21.79 -27.89
C LYS A 44 27.57 -21.13 -26.71
N LYS A 45 28.89 -21.32 -26.52
CA LYS A 45 29.62 -20.81 -25.35
C LYS A 45 30.96 -20.26 -25.76
N VAL A 46 31.39 -19.23 -25.07
CA VAL A 46 32.73 -18.62 -25.15
C VAL A 46 33.44 -18.77 -23.81
N ASP A 47 34.76 -18.99 -23.85
CA ASP A 47 35.62 -18.87 -22.70
C ASP A 47 36.30 -17.51 -22.74
N ILE A 48 36.36 -16.86 -21.59
CA ILE A 48 36.97 -15.55 -21.42
C ILE A 48 38.21 -15.71 -20.53
N PHE A 49 39.34 -15.28 -21.03
CA PHE A 49 40.60 -15.29 -20.28
C PHE A 49 41.01 -13.85 -20.01
N LEU A 50 41.15 -13.52 -18.74
CA LEU A 50 41.54 -12.19 -18.28
C LEU A 50 42.80 -12.32 -17.44
N LYS A 51 43.82 -11.52 -17.75
CA LYS A 51 45.04 -11.41 -16.95
C LYS A 51 45.04 -10.03 -16.28
N VAL A 52 44.88 -10.01 -14.96
CA VAL A 52 44.86 -8.80 -14.15
C VAL A 52 46.16 -8.70 -13.38
N ASP A 53 46.76 -7.53 -13.34
CA ASP A 53 47.77 -7.15 -12.37
C ASP A 53 47.09 -6.36 -11.27
N GLU A 54 47.09 -6.89 -10.06
CA GLU A 54 46.38 -6.30 -8.93
C GLU A 54 47.09 -5.07 -8.37
N GLY A 55 48.42 -5.01 -8.51
CA GLY A 55 49.24 -4.02 -7.84
C GLY A 55 49.26 -4.18 -6.32
N GLU A 56 49.64 -3.14 -5.61
CA GLU A 56 49.65 -3.12 -4.14
C GLU A 56 48.32 -2.67 -3.55
N LYS A 57 48.06 -3.10 -2.33
CA LYS A 57 46.85 -2.71 -1.60
C LYS A 57 47.13 -1.47 -0.76
N TYR A 58 46.34 -0.40 -0.99
CA TYR A 58 46.51 0.89 -0.34
C TYR A 58 45.56 1.13 0.82
N TYR A 59 46.04 1.91 1.80
CA TYR A 59 45.31 2.33 2.99
C TYR A 59 45.29 3.85 3.09
N LEU A 60 44.30 4.42 3.69
CA LEU A 60 44.19 5.85 3.98
C LEU A 60 45.14 6.21 5.14
N LYS A 61 46.10 7.10 4.90
CA LYS A 61 47.02 7.62 5.92
C LYS A 61 46.41 8.84 6.61
N ASP A 62 45.97 9.82 5.83
CA ASP A 62 45.40 11.08 6.30
C ASP A 62 44.38 11.60 5.31
N ILE A 63 43.38 12.32 5.84
CA ILE A 63 42.34 12.99 5.03
C ILE A 63 42.20 14.41 5.54
N ARG A 64 42.37 15.39 4.66
CA ARG A 64 42.27 16.83 4.98
C ARG A 64 41.28 17.50 4.07
N PHE A 65 40.47 18.37 4.64
CA PHE A 65 39.65 19.31 3.88
C PHE A 65 40.33 20.66 3.81
N VAL A 66 40.36 21.27 2.63
CA VAL A 66 40.96 22.58 2.37
C VAL A 66 39.98 23.44 1.61
N GLY A 67 39.76 24.69 2.06
CA GLY A 67 38.83 25.62 1.45
C GLY A 67 37.42 25.61 2.05
N ASN A 68 37.15 24.78 3.06
CA ASN A 68 35.88 24.74 3.77
C ASN A 68 35.81 25.88 4.81
N THR A 69 35.03 26.91 4.52
CA THR A 69 34.83 28.08 5.41
C THR A 69 33.49 28.04 6.12
N GLN A 70 32.49 27.39 5.56
CA GLN A 70 31.13 27.35 6.07
C GLN A 70 30.89 26.20 7.09
N TYR A 71 31.56 25.08 6.88
CA TYR A 71 31.43 23.91 7.76
C TYR A 71 32.77 23.49 8.33
N SER A 72 32.79 23.07 9.60
CA SER A 72 34.02 22.61 10.23
C SER A 72 34.52 21.32 9.61
N THR A 73 35.84 21.15 9.60
CA THR A 73 36.49 19.92 9.11
C THR A 73 35.97 18.68 9.84
N ASP A 74 35.77 18.76 11.17
CA ASP A 74 35.25 17.65 11.97
C ASP A 74 33.84 17.22 11.53
N TYR A 75 32.98 18.19 11.20
CA TYR A 75 31.64 17.89 10.68
C TYR A 75 31.71 17.22 9.31
N LEU A 76 32.50 17.77 8.39
CA LEU A 76 32.66 17.18 7.05
C LEU A 76 33.31 15.78 7.09
N MET A 77 34.25 15.55 8.01
CA MET A 77 34.82 14.22 8.25
C MET A 77 33.75 13.24 8.78
N ALA A 78 32.89 13.68 9.69
CA ALA A 78 31.80 12.86 10.18
C ALA A 78 30.81 12.49 9.06
N VAL A 79 30.49 13.44 8.16
CA VAL A 79 29.66 13.22 6.98
C VAL A 79 30.34 12.28 5.99
N LEU A 80 31.63 12.49 5.71
CA LEU A 80 32.41 11.63 4.80
C LEU A 80 32.44 10.16 5.28
N GLY A 81 32.52 9.96 6.60
CA GLY A 81 32.44 8.63 7.20
C GLY A 81 33.58 7.69 6.83
N MET A 82 34.75 8.24 6.46
CA MET A 82 36.00 7.51 6.19
C MET A 82 37.04 7.89 7.25
N LYS A 83 37.90 6.94 7.63
CA LYS A 83 38.86 7.13 8.70
C LYS A 83 40.28 6.77 8.26
N PRO A 84 41.30 7.46 8.79
CA PRO A 84 42.67 7.02 8.64
C PRO A 84 42.86 5.54 9.10
N GLY A 85 43.64 4.77 8.35
CA GLY A 85 43.88 3.35 8.58
C GLY A 85 42.89 2.40 7.87
N GLU A 86 41.77 2.93 7.30
CA GLU A 86 40.87 2.11 6.47
C GLU A 86 41.50 1.81 5.11
N VAL A 87 41.06 0.71 4.50
CA VAL A 87 41.43 0.36 3.12
C VAL A 87 40.92 1.46 2.18
N TYR A 88 41.80 1.94 1.30
CA TYR A 88 41.40 2.94 0.30
C TYR A 88 40.30 2.38 -0.62
N ASN A 89 39.23 3.09 -0.73
CA ASN A 89 38.11 2.71 -1.58
C ASN A 89 37.63 3.94 -2.35
N GLN A 90 38.06 4.04 -3.60
CA GLN A 90 37.74 5.16 -4.47
C GLN A 90 36.24 5.32 -4.73
N LYS A 91 35.53 4.20 -4.85
CA LYS A 91 34.08 4.23 -5.04
C LYS A 91 33.35 4.79 -3.83
N LYS A 92 33.70 4.30 -2.62
CA LYS A 92 33.16 4.83 -1.36
C LYS A 92 33.46 6.32 -1.22
N LEU A 93 34.66 6.75 -1.57
CA LEU A 93 35.04 8.16 -1.55
C LEU A 93 34.14 8.99 -2.46
N ASN A 94 33.92 8.58 -3.70
CA ASN A 94 33.06 9.28 -4.64
C ASN A 94 31.59 9.27 -4.20
N GLU A 95 31.10 8.14 -3.68
CA GLU A 95 29.75 8.01 -3.15
C GLU A 95 29.54 9.01 -1.98
N ARG A 96 30.45 9.03 -1.01
CA ARG A 96 30.36 9.89 0.16
C ARG A 96 30.62 11.38 -0.12
N LEU A 97 31.37 11.70 -1.18
CA LEU A 97 31.56 13.09 -1.61
C LEU A 97 30.38 13.65 -2.40
N SER A 98 29.76 12.85 -3.30
CA SER A 98 28.82 13.43 -4.29
C SER A 98 27.58 12.62 -4.56
N THR A 99 27.55 11.29 -4.41
CA THR A 99 26.47 10.44 -4.94
C THR A 99 25.40 10.11 -3.90
N ASP A 100 25.80 9.86 -2.66
CA ASP A 100 24.86 9.49 -1.60
C ASP A 100 23.89 10.62 -1.24
N ASP A 101 22.71 10.26 -0.76
CA ASP A 101 21.70 11.26 -0.30
C ASP A 101 22.25 12.15 0.83
N ASP A 102 23.18 11.63 1.65
CA ASP A 102 23.85 12.32 2.74
C ASP A 102 25.34 12.66 2.44
N ALA A 103 25.69 12.76 1.14
CA ALA A 103 27.05 13.12 0.70
C ALA A 103 27.45 14.53 1.12
N VAL A 104 28.76 14.78 1.18
CA VAL A 104 29.34 16.10 1.52
C VAL A 104 28.77 17.19 0.60
N SER A 105 28.69 16.95 -0.72
CA SER A 105 28.11 17.91 -1.67
C SER A 105 26.67 18.28 -1.36
N ASN A 106 25.86 17.36 -0.84
CA ASN A 106 24.47 17.61 -0.50
C ASN A 106 24.30 18.51 0.72
N VAL A 107 25.27 18.49 1.66
CA VAL A 107 25.28 19.46 2.76
C VAL A 107 25.36 20.89 2.22
N TYR A 108 26.17 21.12 1.21
CA TYR A 108 26.29 22.43 0.57
C TYR A 108 25.11 22.75 -0.36
N PHE A 109 24.71 21.82 -1.22
CA PHE A 109 23.59 22.02 -2.15
C PHE A 109 22.25 22.30 -1.45
N ASN A 110 22.03 21.70 -0.28
CA ASN A 110 20.80 21.92 0.48
C ASN A 110 20.78 23.29 1.20
N ASN A 111 21.91 23.98 1.24
CA ASN A 111 22.06 25.30 1.84
C ASN A 111 22.37 26.39 0.79
N GLY A 112 22.05 26.16 -0.46
CA GLY A 112 22.15 27.15 -1.54
C GLY A 112 23.47 27.19 -2.29
N TYR A 113 24.49 26.46 -1.89
CA TYR A 113 25.80 26.48 -2.53
C TYR A 113 25.81 25.64 -3.83
N LEU A 114 25.07 26.07 -4.83
CA LEU A 114 24.92 25.36 -6.10
C LEU A 114 26.25 25.23 -6.87
N PHE A 115 27.15 26.19 -6.70
CA PHE A 115 28.44 26.23 -7.37
C PHE A 115 29.56 25.48 -6.61
N PHE A 116 29.17 24.73 -5.57
CA PHE A 116 30.07 23.92 -4.80
C PHE A 116 30.75 22.83 -5.64
N ASN A 117 32.04 22.69 -5.45
CA ASN A 117 32.84 21.60 -5.98
C ASN A 117 33.79 21.05 -4.93
N ALA A 118 34.00 19.75 -4.90
CA ALA A 118 34.96 19.06 -4.06
C ALA A 118 35.82 18.13 -4.91
N ASP A 119 37.12 18.41 -4.95
CA ASP A 119 38.09 17.66 -5.73
C ASP A 119 39.04 16.88 -4.78
N PRO A 120 38.95 15.54 -4.72
CA PRO A 120 39.84 14.72 -3.92
C PRO A 120 41.17 14.54 -4.64
N VAL A 121 42.25 15.09 -4.06
CA VAL A 121 43.59 15.03 -4.60
C VAL A 121 44.44 14.11 -3.72
N GLU A 122 45.13 13.16 -4.31
CA GLU A 122 46.15 12.34 -3.66
C GLU A 122 47.45 13.14 -3.59
N VAL A 123 47.76 13.63 -2.39
CA VAL A 123 48.95 14.53 -2.20
C VAL A 123 50.21 13.80 -1.84
N ASP A 124 50.11 12.61 -1.28
CA ASP A 124 51.24 11.73 -0.93
C ASP A 124 50.81 10.26 -1.10
N VAL A 125 51.60 9.53 -1.87
CA VAL A 125 51.45 8.07 -2.06
C VAL A 125 52.80 7.44 -1.76
N ALA A 126 52.95 6.91 -0.57
CA ALA A 126 54.21 6.32 -0.10
C ALA A 126 53.97 4.92 0.47
N ASN A 127 54.71 3.94 -0.03
CA ASN A 127 54.55 2.51 0.26
C ASN A 127 53.10 2.09 -0.04
N ASP A 128 52.36 1.64 0.96
CA ASP A 128 50.97 1.18 0.89
C ASP A 128 49.95 2.22 1.40
N SER A 129 50.32 3.49 1.50
CA SER A 129 49.54 4.52 2.17
C SER A 129 49.29 5.73 1.28
N ILE A 130 48.05 6.24 1.31
CA ILE A 130 47.57 7.41 0.56
C ILE A 130 47.13 8.50 1.50
N SER A 131 47.66 9.72 1.31
CA SER A 131 47.14 10.95 1.95
C SER A 131 46.26 11.71 0.98
N LEU A 132 45.03 11.99 1.39
CA LEU A 132 44.02 12.70 0.60
C LEU A 132 43.86 14.14 1.05
N GLU A 133 43.83 15.08 0.12
CA GLU A 133 43.42 16.45 0.31
C GLU A 133 42.17 16.72 -0.51
N ILE A 134 41.06 16.95 0.17
CA ILE A 134 39.77 17.27 -0.46
C ILE A 134 39.70 18.79 -0.60
N ARG A 135 39.91 19.28 -1.81
CA ARG A 135 39.88 20.70 -2.15
C ARG A 135 38.47 21.14 -2.40
N ILE A 136 37.96 22.02 -1.55
CA ILE A 136 36.61 22.55 -1.62
C ILE A 136 36.63 23.94 -2.22
N GLN A 137 35.74 24.14 -3.19
CA GLN A 137 35.34 25.45 -3.71
C GLN A 137 33.85 25.62 -3.37
N GLU A 138 33.56 26.47 -2.37
CA GLU A 138 32.19 26.62 -1.87
C GLU A 138 31.33 27.42 -2.83
N GLY A 139 31.89 28.44 -3.48
CA GLY A 139 31.14 29.36 -4.33
C GLY A 139 30.12 30.23 -3.58
N PRO A 140 29.42 31.12 -4.27
CA PRO A 140 28.31 31.89 -3.69
C PRO A 140 27.04 31.04 -3.57
N GLN A 141 26.16 31.45 -2.63
CA GLN A 141 24.83 30.88 -2.55
C GLN A 141 23.99 31.34 -3.75
N ALA A 142 23.21 30.41 -4.34
CA ALA A 142 22.29 30.67 -5.43
C ALA A 142 20.85 30.79 -4.92
N THR A 143 20.16 31.84 -5.36
CA THR A 143 18.73 32.04 -5.11
C THR A 143 17.93 31.64 -6.35
N ILE A 144 16.81 30.95 -6.16
CA ILE A 144 15.92 30.58 -7.27
C ILE A 144 15.30 31.85 -7.87
N ASN A 145 15.57 32.12 -9.13
CA ASN A 145 15.01 33.27 -9.85
C ASN A 145 13.62 32.93 -10.40
N ARG A 146 13.49 31.90 -11.21
CA ARG A 146 12.22 31.48 -11.79
C ARG A 146 12.14 29.96 -11.95
N ILE A 147 10.89 29.49 -12.10
CA ILE A 147 10.59 28.09 -12.37
C ILE A 147 9.86 28.01 -13.71
N ILE A 148 10.39 27.19 -14.59
CA ILE A 148 9.86 26.90 -15.93
C ILE A 148 9.25 25.49 -15.88
N ILE A 149 8.03 25.34 -16.39
CA ILE A 149 7.33 24.05 -16.45
C ILE A 149 7.00 23.77 -17.91
N ASN A 150 7.55 22.69 -18.44
CA ASN A 150 7.33 22.20 -19.79
C ASN A 150 6.56 20.88 -19.78
N GLY A 151 5.76 20.60 -20.83
CA GLY A 151 5.09 19.32 -21.05
C GLY A 151 3.89 19.05 -20.14
N ASN A 152 3.34 20.09 -19.51
CA ASN A 152 2.11 20.01 -18.73
C ASN A 152 0.90 20.38 -19.59
N ASP A 153 0.37 19.40 -20.36
CA ASP A 153 -0.74 19.62 -21.30
C ASP A 153 -2.12 19.41 -20.68
N ARG A 154 -2.21 18.71 -19.55
CA ARG A 154 -3.48 18.24 -19.00
C ARG A 154 -3.96 18.97 -17.75
N LEU A 155 -3.04 19.41 -16.89
CA LEU A 155 -3.34 20.15 -15.66
C LEU A 155 -3.26 21.67 -15.91
N TYR A 156 -3.92 22.44 -15.08
CA TYR A 156 -3.63 23.86 -14.99
C TYR A 156 -2.25 24.07 -14.38
N GLU A 157 -1.52 25.05 -14.83
CA GLU A 157 -0.14 25.27 -14.41
C GLU A 157 -0.02 25.58 -12.90
N ASP A 158 -0.97 26.31 -12.36
CA ASP A 158 -1.06 26.61 -10.92
C ASP A 158 -1.19 25.34 -10.06
N ILE A 159 -1.81 24.27 -10.60
CA ILE A 159 -1.93 22.97 -9.93
C ILE A 159 -0.57 22.30 -9.79
N VAL A 160 0.28 22.41 -10.80
CA VAL A 160 1.64 21.86 -10.77
C VAL A 160 2.52 22.72 -9.85
N ARG A 161 2.48 24.05 -10.02
CA ARG A 161 3.30 24.98 -9.24
C ARG A 161 3.08 24.90 -7.73
N ARG A 162 1.85 24.68 -7.29
CA ARG A 162 1.53 24.59 -5.85
C ARG A 162 2.12 23.34 -5.17
N GLU A 163 2.41 22.28 -5.93
CA GLU A 163 3.04 21.05 -5.39
C GLU A 163 4.56 21.18 -5.26
N LEU A 164 5.16 22.17 -5.94
CA LEU A 164 6.60 22.39 -5.88
C LEU A 164 7.04 22.93 -4.53
N ARG A 165 8.12 22.39 -4.00
CA ARG A 165 8.79 22.90 -2.80
C ARG A 165 9.72 24.06 -3.12
N THR A 166 10.33 24.01 -4.31
CA THR A 166 11.13 25.10 -4.86
C THR A 166 10.23 26.28 -5.26
N LYS A 167 10.59 27.49 -4.82
CA LYS A 167 9.83 28.71 -5.14
C LYS A 167 10.79 29.84 -5.48
N PRO A 168 10.43 30.75 -6.39
CA PRO A 168 11.22 31.96 -6.65
C PRO A 168 11.50 32.73 -5.36
N GLY A 169 12.73 33.21 -5.20
CA GLY A 169 13.21 33.93 -4.02
C GLY A 169 13.72 33.06 -2.87
N MET A 170 13.56 31.73 -2.91
CA MET A 170 14.18 30.81 -1.95
C MET A 170 15.61 30.47 -2.36
N LEU A 171 16.44 30.12 -1.38
CA LEU A 171 17.75 29.52 -1.65
C LEU A 171 17.56 28.18 -2.38
N PHE A 172 18.50 27.86 -3.25
CA PHE A 172 18.53 26.55 -3.89
C PHE A 172 18.70 25.45 -2.85
N SER A 173 17.94 24.38 -3.00
CA SER A 173 18.06 23.16 -2.20
C SER A 173 17.84 21.95 -3.08
N ARG A 174 18.81 21.05 -3.11
CA ARG A 174 18.70 19.79 -3.85
C ARG A 174 17.61 18.90 -3.25
N ASP A 175 17.47 18.88 -1.93
CA ASP A 175 16.42 18.16 -1.25
C ASP A 175 15.03 18.65 -1.66
N ASP A 176 14.80 19.97 -1.68
CA ASP A 176 13.53 20.53 -2.10
C ASP A 176 13.25 20.28 -3.58
N LEU A 177 14.30 20.28 -4.42
CA LEU A 177 14.20 19.93 -5.84
C LEU A 177 13.74 18.47 -6.02
N MET A 178 14.45 17.52 -5.40
CA MET A 178 14.13 16.10 -5.47
C MET A 178 12.78 15.78 -4.81
N ARG A 179 12.44 16.52 -3.78
CA ARG A 179 11.15 16.42 -3.14
C ARG A 179 10.02 16.91 -4.05
N SER A 180 10.22 18.00 -4.76
CA SER A 180 9.26 18.48 -5.77
C SER A 180 9.00 17.42 -6.84
N VAL A 181 10.04 16.77 -7.35
CA VAL A 181 9.92 15.66 -8.31
C VAL A 181 9.09 14.51 -7.71
N ARG A 182 9.33 14.16 -6.46
CA ARG A 182 8.58 13.10 -5.76
C ARG A 182 7.11 13.47 -5.57
N GLU A 183 6.80 14.71 -5.19
CA GLU A 183 5.42 15.19 -5.07
C GLU A 183 4.70 15.15 -6.43
N LEU A 184 5.35 15.60 -7.50
CA LEU A 184 4.81 15.52 -8.87
C LEU A 184 4.59 14.08 -9.32
N ALA A 185 5.52 13.16 -9.01
CA ALA A 185 5.37 11.74 -9.30
C ALA A 185 4.18 11.12 -8.55
N GLN A 186 3.99 11.51 -7.29
CA GLN A 186 2.88 11.03 -6.47
C GLN A 186 1.51 11.52 -6.91
N MET A 187 1.43 12.63 -7.63
CA MET A 187 0.18 13.07 -8.26
C MET A 187 -0.33 12.05 -9.28
N GLY A 188 0.56 11.27 -9.91
CA GLY A 188 0.23 10.27 -10.91
C GLY A 188 -0.18 10.82 -12.27
N HIS A 189 -0.05 12.12 -12.51
CA HIS A 189 -0.38 12.79 -13.78
C HIS A 189 0.79 12.90 -14.74
N PHE A 190 1.98 12.58 -14.27
CA PHE A 190 3.22 12.64 -15.05
C PHE A 190 3.93 11.30 -15.02
N ASP A 191 4.75 11.06 -16.05
CA ASP A 191 5.60 9.88 -16.13
C ASP A 191 6.84 10.06 -15.25
N PRO A 192 7.01 9.27 -14.17
CA PRO A 192 8.10 9.43 -13.23
C PRO A 192 9.49 9.15 -13.83
N GLU A 193 9.57 8.38 -14.91
CA GLU A 193 10.85 8.07 -15.56
C GLU A 193 11.39 9.22 -16.41
N ASN A 194 10.51 10.11 -16.85
CA ASN A 194 10.80 11.23 -17.72
C ASN A 194 10.67 12.59 -17.02
N MET A 195 10.74 12.63 -15.69
CA MET A 195 10.75 13.86 -14.91
C MET A 195 12.17 14.24 -14.50
N ASN A 196 12.80 15.10 -15.30
CA ASN A 196 14.15 15.58 -15.01
C ASN A 196 14.13 17.08 -14.73
N PRO A 197 14.32 17.51 -13.47
CA PRO A 197 14.53 18.91 -13.17
C PRO A 197 15.95 19.31 -13.60
N VAL A 198 16.06 20.39 -14.34
CA VAL A 198 17.33 20.94 -14.82
C VAL A 198 17.56 22.30 -14.16
N PRO A 199 18.50 22.40 -13.21
CA PRO A 199 18.97 23.69 -12.74
C PRO A 199 19.79 24.39 -13.83
N LEU A 200 19.45 25.64 -14.13
CA LEU A 200 20.16 26.50 -15.07
C LEU A 200 20.83 27.62 -14.25
N PRO A 201 22.09 27.44 -13.83
CA PRO A 201 22.77 28.39 -12.97
C PRO A 201 23.19 29.64 -13.72
N ASP A 202 23.08 30.80 -13.06
CA ASP A 202 23.62 32.08 -13.47
C ASP A 202 24.63 32.56 -12.43
N PRO A 203 25.94 32.26 -12.64
CA PRO A 203 27.00 32.63 -11.69
C PRO A 203 27.20 34.13 -11.52
N GLU A 204 26.91 34.93 -12.56
CA GLU A 204 27.11 36.38 -12.54
C GLU A 204 26.16 37.05 -11.55
N ASN A 205 24.90 36.58 -11.50
CA ASN A 205 23.86 37.14 -10.65
C ASN A 205 23.65 36.34 -9.35
N GLY A 206 24.33 35.20 -9.14
CA GLY A 206 24.14 34.34 -7.99
C GLY A 206 22.72 33.72 -7.96
N THR A 207 22.14 33.45 -9.14
CA THR A 207 20.79 32.93 -9.26
C THR A 207 20.75 31.64 -10.04
N VAL A 208 19.61 30.93 -9.95
CA VAL A 208 19.35 29.69 -10.69
C VAL A 208 17.90 29.68 -11.19
N ASP A 209 17.72 29.41 -12.47
CA ASP A 209 16.42 29.05 -13.02
C ASP A 209 16.26 27.52 -12.89
N ILE A 210 15.06 27.04 -12.56
CA ILE A 210 14.78 25.60 -12.47
C ILE A 210 13.77 25.26 -13.55
N GLU A 211 14.16 24.37 -14.45
CA GLU A 211 13.30 23.85 -15.52
C GLU A 211 12.82 22.45 -15.18
N TYR A 212 11.50 22.28 -15.06
CA TYR A 212 10.85 20.98 -14.89
C TYR A 212 10.33 20.51 -16.25
N ASN A 213 11.00 19.52 -16.82
CA ASN A 213 10.55 18.86 -18.04
C ASN A 213 9.68 17.66 -17.65
N LEU A 214 8.37 17.78 -17.90
CA LEU A 214 7.35 16.83 -17.51
C LEU A 214 6.77 16.16 -18.75
N VAL A 215 6.36 14.92 -18.63
CA VAL A 215 5.59 14.21 -19.66
C VAL A 215 4.22 13.87 -19.08
N SER A 216 3.17 14.50 -19.60
CA SER A 216 1.80 14.28 -19.13
C SER A 216 1.34 12.85 -19.43
N LYS A 217 0.75 12.18 -18.43
CA LYS A 217 0.24 10.82 -18.51
C LYS A 217 -1.27 10.80 -18.27
N ALA A 218 -2.01 10.05 -19.09
CA ALA A 218 -3.40 9.75 -18.80
C ALA A 218 -3.47 8.82 -17.58
N ASN A 219 -4.24 9.21 -16.59
CA ASN A 219 -4.37 8.49 -15.32
C ASN A 219 -5.83 8.19 -14.95
N ASP A 220 -6.73 8.42 -15.90
CA ASP A 220 -8.13 8.01 -15.75
C ASP A 220 -8.21 6.49 -15.89
N GLN A 221 -8.97 5.86 -15.02
CA GLN A 221 -9.04 4.41 -14.91
C GLN A 221 -10.48 3.95 -15.10
N ILE A 222 -10.65 2.96 -15.97
CA ILE A 222 -11.89 2.19 -16.09
C ILE A 222 -11.55 0.79 -15.59
N GLU A 223 -12.11 0.44 -14.44
CA GLU A 223 -11.97 -0.90 -13.89
C GLU A 223 -13.24 -1.67 -14.16
N PHE A 224 -13.14 -2.72 -14.94
CA PHE A 224 -14.19 -3.71 -15.10
C PHE A 224 -13.75 -4.99 -14.38
N SER A 225 -14.62 -5.52 -13.54
CA SER A 225 -14.37 -6.78 -12.87
C SER A 225 -15.61 -7.66 -12.84
N ALA A 226 -15.37 -8.95 -13.06
CA ALA A 226 -16.38 -9.97 -12.88
C ALA A 226 -15.82 -11.09 -12.00
N GLY A 227 -16.63 -11.58 -11.09
CA GLY A 227 -16.26 -12.65 -10.17
C GLY A 227 -17.39 -13.66 -10.05
N TRP A 228 -17.04 -14.86 -9.60
CA TRP A 228 -18.01 -15.90 -9.29
C TRP A 228 -18.03 -16.15 -7.79
N GLY A 229 -19.20 -16.07 -7.18
CA GLY A 229 -19.39 -16.32 -5.75
C GLY A 229 -20.56 -17.26 -5.50
N GLN A 230 -20.91 -17.45 -4.23
CA GLN A 230 -22.04 -18.31 -3.82
C GLN A 230 -23.37 -17.88 -4.45
N THR A 231 -23.51 -16.59 -4.78
CA THR A 231 -24.71 -16.01 -5.37
C THR A 231 -24.62 -15.89 -6.90
N GLY A 232 -23.64 -16.52 -7.54
CA GLY A 232 -23.42 -16.45 -8.99
C GLY A 232 -22.39 -15.41 -9.41
N VAL A 233 -22.50 -14.94 -10.65
CA VAL A 233 -21.57 -13.95 -11.23
C VAL A 233 -21.86 -12.57 -10.67
N ILE A 234 -20.85 -11.88 -10.19
CA ILE A 234 -20.92 -10.49 -9.79
C ILE A 234 -20.07 -9.66 -10.74
N GLY A 235 -20.68 -8.61 -11.29
CA GLY A 235 -20.00 -7.62 -12.10
C GLY A 235 -19.78 -6.33 -11.33
N LYS A 236 -18.63 -5.69 -11.50
CA LYS A 236 -18.32 -4.35 -11.01
C LYS A 236 -17.77 -3.50 -12.13
N LEU A 237 -18.26 -2.28 -12.26
CA LEU A 237 -17.69 -1.22 -13.09
C LEU A 237 -17.30 -0.06 -12.18
N SER A 238 -16.05 0.41 -12.29
CA SER A 238 -15.59 1.59 -11.60
C SER A 238 -14.91 2.54 -12.59
N LEU A 239 -15.37 3.78 -12.59
CA LEU A 239 -14.82 4.86 -13.40
C LEU A 239 -14.13 5.85 -12.46
N LYS A 240 -12.82 6.01 -12.59
CA LYS A 240 -12.04 6.91 -11.77
C LYS A 240 -11.39 7.98 -12.66
N PHE A 241 -11.82 9.21 -12.47
CA PHE A 241 -11.32 10.39 -13.15
C PHE A 241 -10.41 11.14 -12.19
N THR A 242 -9.11 11.16 -12.49
CA THR A 242 -8.08 11.67 -11.57
C THR A 242 -7.74 13.14 -11.77
N ASN A 243 -8.14 13.69 -12.92
CA ASN A 243 -7.93 15.10 -13.27
C ASN A 243 -9.25 15.87 -13.38
N PHE A 244 -10.23 15.53 -12.56
CA PHE A 244 -11.53 16.18 -12.59
C PHE A 244 -11.43 17.66 -12.20
N SER A 245 -12.33 18.50 -12.74
CA SER A 245 -12.47 19.90 -12.40
C SER A 245 -13.91 20.24 -12.03
N MET A 246 -14.16 20.43 -10.74
CA MET A 246 -15.48 20.87 -10.25
C MET A 246 -15.84 22.27 -10.75
N LYS A 247 -14.86 23.15 -10.86
CA LYS A 247 -15.05 24.52 -11.36
C LYS A 247 -15.61 24.55 -12.77
N ASN A 248 -15.16 23.63 -13.62
CA ASN A 248 -15.59 23.56 -15.02
C ASN A 248 -16.84 22.69 -15.22
N PHE A 249 -17.33 22.02 -14.19
CA PHE A 249 -18.42 21.07 -14.29
C PHE A 249 -19.70 21.65 -14.92
N LEU A 250 -20.01 22.92 -14.61
CA LEU A 250 -21.18 23.62 -15.16
C LEU A 250 -20.88 24.36 -16.49
N ASN A 251 -19.66 24.26 -17.02
CA ASN A 251 -19.26 24.93 -18.25
C ASN A 251 -18.71 23.97 -19.30
N PRO A 252 -19.59 23.27 -20.07
CA PRO A 252 -19.16 22.27 -21.06
C PRO A 252 -18.23 22.79 -22.15
N LYS A 253 -18.20 24.09 -22.40
CA LYS A 253 -17.31 24.72 -23.39
C LYS A 253 -15.82 24.65 -23.00
N THR A 254 -15.52 24.42 -21.72
CA THR A 254 -14.15 24.32 -21.21
C THR A 254 -13.65 22.88 -21.10
N TYR A 255 -14.44 21.89 -21.49
CA TYR A 255 -14.08 20.49 -21.41
C TYR A 255 -12.95 20.18 -22.40
N LYS A 256 -11.85 19.62 -21.91
CA LYS A 256 -10.76 19.07 -22.72
C LYS A 256 -10.95 17.58 -23.08
N GLY A 257 -12.20 17.08 -22.97
CA GLY A 257 -12.58 15.70 -23.19
C GLY A 257 -14.05 15.49 -22.86
N ILE A 258 -14.45 14.26 -22.53
CA ILE A 258 -15.85 13.91 -22.17
C ILE A 258 -16.24 14.54 -20.83
N ILE A 259 -15.30 14.76 -19.94
CA ILE A 259 -15.46 15.28 -18.59
C ILE A 259 -14.59 16.53 -18.37
N PRO A 260 -15.01 17.44 -17.46
CA PRO A 260 -14.21 18.61 -17.13
C PRO A 260 -12.90 18.17 -16.45
N GLN A 261 -11.77 18.66 -16.95
CA GLN A 261 -10.43 18.33 -16.49
C GLN A 261 -9.61 19.59 -16.21
N GLY A 262 -8.53 19.43 -15.43
CA GLY A 262 -7.51 20.45 -15.22
C GLY A 262 -7.15 20.74 -13.78
N GLU A 263 -8.02 20.48 -12.78
CA GLU A 263 -7.78 20.82 -11.37
C GLU A 263 -7.11 19.71 -10.55
N GLY A 264 -6.87 18.54 -11.15
CA GLY A 264 -6.27 17.41 -10.43
C GLY A 264 -7.14 16.85 -9.30
N GLN A 265 -8.45 17.14 -9.32
CA GLN A 265 -9.43 16.56 -8.41
C GLN A 265 -9.74 15.13 -8.86
N THR A 266 -10.20 14.29 -7.94
CA THR A 266 -10.58 12.90 -8.26
C THR A 266 -12.08 12.72 -8.10
N LEU A 267 -12.74 12.23 -9.14
CA LEU A 267 -14.12 11.77 -9.13
C LEU A 267 -14.14 10.27 -9.39
N THR A 268 -14.76 9.49 -8.51
CA THR A 268 -14.91 8.05 -8.69
C THR A 268 -16.39 7.68 -8.68
N LEU A 269 -16.83 6.95 -9.69
CA LEU A 269 -18.16 6.37 -9.79
C LEU A 269 -18.00 4.86 -9.83
N SER A 270 -18.72 4.12 -9.00
CA SER A 270 -18.71 2.67 -9.08
C SER A 270 -20.09 2.07 -8.96
N GLY A 271 -20.33 1.02 -9.71
CA GLY A 271 -21.50 0.19 -9.63
C GLY A 271 -21.07 -1.28 -9.56
N GLN A 272 -21.72 -2.04 -8.69
CA GLN A 272 -21.51 -3.48 -8.53
C GLN A 272 -22.85 -4.17 -8.43
N THR A 273 -22.99 -5.29 -9.13
CA THR A 273 -24.23 -6.05 -9.11
C THR A 273 -23.98 -7.52 -9.41
N ASN A 274 -24.74 -8.40 -8.78
CA ASN A 274 -24.95 -9.77 -9.25
C ASN A 274 -26.38 -9.95 -9.82
N GLY A 275 -26.97 -8.85 -10.27
CA GLY A 275 -28.32 -8.79 -10.83
C GLY A 275 -29.40 -8.83 -9.75
N ARG A 276 -29.69 -10.02 -9.22
CA ARG A 276 -30.87 -10.24 -8.38
C ARG A 276 -30.63 -10.01 -6.88
N TYR A 277 -29.48 -10.46 -6.37
CA TYR A 277 -29.27 -10.57 -4.93
C TYR A 277 -28.51 -9.39 -4.31
N TYR A 278 -27.66 -8.74 -5.09
CA TYR A 278 -26.80 -7.69 -4.59
C TYR A 278 -26.64 -6.57 -5.60
N GLN A 279 -26.76 -5.34 -5.13
CA GLN A 279 -26.50 -4.13 -5.88
C GLN A 279 -25.81 -3.12 -4.96
N ALA A 280 -24.77 -2.46 -5.45
CA ALA A 280 -24.10 -1.40 -4.73
C ALA A 280 -23.64 -0.31 -5.70
N TYR A 281 -23.84 0.94 -5.32
CA TYR A 281 -23.46 2.12 -6.09
C TYR A 281 -22.73 3.10 -5.18
N SER A 282 -21.68 3.71 -5.67
CA SER A 282 -20.99 4.75 -4.92
C SER A 282 -20.50 5.87 -5.83
N ILE A 283 -20.49 7.06 -5.27
CA ILE A 283 -19.85 8.25 -5.83
C ILE A 283 -18.92 8.83 -4.77
N SER A 284 -17.70 9.16 -5.15
CA SER A 284 -16.78 9.88 -4.27
C SER A 284 -16.06 10.98 -5.04
N PHE A 285 -15.90 12.10 -4.39
CA PHE A 285 -15.17 13.27 -4.86
C PHE A 285 -14.08 13.61 -3.86
N MET A 286 -12.89 13.96 -4.36
CA MET A 286 -11.76 14.38 -3.54
C MET A 286 -11.03 15.55 -4.21
N ASP A 287 -10.83 16.63 -3.45
CA ASP A 287 -9.99 17.76 -3.80
C ASP A 287 -8.78 17.78 -2.85
N PRO A 288 -7.54 17.53 -3.34
CA PRO A 288 -6.35 17.52 -2.50
C PRO A 288 -5.90 18.91 -2.05
N TRP A 289 -6.42 19.98 -2.67
CA TRP A 289 -6.07 21.37 -2.38
C TRP A 289 -7.31 22.26 -2.20
N PHE A 290 -8.26 21.80 -1.45
CA PHE A 290 -9.49 22.53 -1.19
C PHE A 290 -9.21 23.95 -0.67
N GLY A 291 -9.75 24.95 -1.39
CA GLY A 291 -9.49 26.36 -1.15
C GLY A 291 -8.22 26.91 -1.82
N GLY A 292 -7.44 26.09 -2.53
CA GLY A 292 -6.35 26.49 -3.44
C GLY A 292 -5.08 27.04 -2.80
N LYS A 293 -5.09 27.40 -1.50
CA LYS A 293 -3.97 28.08 -0.84
C LYS A 293 -3.05 27.16 -0.03
N ARG A 294 -3.56 26.03 0.41
CA ARG A 294 -2.84 25.06 1.26
C ARG A 294 -3.23 23.64 0.87
N PRO A 295 -2.37 22.64 1.08
CA PRO A 295 -2.67 21.23 0.78
C PRO A 295 -3.68 20.64 1.78
N ASN A 296 -4.88 21.22 1.83
CA ASN A 296 -6.00 20.73 2.61
C ASN A 296 -6.86 19.85 1.71
N THR A 297 -7.14 18.64 2.12
CA THR A 297 -7.95 17.69 1.35
C THR A 297 -9.40 17.81 1.78
N LEU A 298 -10.32 17.98 0.83
CA LEU A 298 -11.76 17.76 1.01
C LEU A 298 -12.13 16.46 0.33
N SER A 299 -12.89 15.63 1.01
CA SER A 299 -13.47 14.41 0.43
C SER A 299 -14.94 14.31 0.78
N VAL A 300 -15.75 13.98 -0.21
CA VAL A 300 -17.20 13.75 -0.04
C VAL A 300 -17.54 12.46 -0.75
N SER A 301 -18.29 11.59 -0.10
CA SER A 301 -18.78 10.37 -0.72
C SER A 301 -20.19 10.03 -0.31
N ALA A 302 -20.89 9.37 -1.23
CA ALA A 302 -22.18 8.75 -0.99
C ALA A 302 -22.17 7.33 -1.53
N TYR A 303 -22.81 6.42 -0.81
CA TYR A 303 -22.99 5.06 -1.28
C TYR A 303 -24.35 4.52 -0.91
N PHE A 304 -24.81 3.58 -1.72
CA PHE A 304 -26.04 2.82 -1.48
C PHE A 304 -25.73 1.35 -1.80
N SER A 305 -26.21 0.45 -0.99
CA SER A 305 -26.22 -0.98 -1.31
C SER A 305 -27.51 -1.64 -0.86
N LYS A 306 -27.93 -2.65 -1.61
CA LYS A 306 -29.04 -3.52 -1.29
C LYS A 306 -28.60 -4.97 -1.47
N GLN A 307 -28.87 -5.79 -0.48
CA GLN A 307 -28.77 -7.24 -0.57
C GLN A 307 -30.11 -7.86 -0.20
N THR A 308 -30.53 -8.84 -0.98
CA THR A 308 -31.71 -9.63 -0.73
C THR A 308 -31.32 -11.05 -0.31
N ASP A 309 -32.28 -11.83 0.17
CA ASP A 309 -32.09 -13.21 0.59
C ASP A 309 -31.51 -14.06 -0.53
N ILE A 310 -30.80 -15.12 -0.15
CA ILE A 310 -30.16 -16.08 -1.07
C ILE A 310 -30.97 -17.35 -1.06
N SER A 311 -31.46 -17.80 -2.23
CA SER A 311 -32.16 -19.07 -2.36
C SER A 311 -31.34 -20.24 -1.84
N SER A 312 -31.95 -21.14 -1.05
CA SER A 312 -31.33 -22.36 -0.52
C SER A 312 -30.77 -23.28 -1.61
N ASN A 313 -31.23 -23.18 -2.84
CA ASN A 313 -30.71 -23.94 -3.98
C ASN A 313 -29.22 -23.65 -4.27
N TYR A 314 -28.70 -22.50 -3.88
CA TYR A 314 -27.27 -22.19 -3.93
C TYR A 314 -26.47 -22.82 -2.78
N LEU A 315 -27.13 -23.04 -1.64
CA LEU A 315 -26.49 -23.67 -0.48
C LEU A 315 -26.42 -25.20 -0.61
N THR A 316 -27.39 -25.83 -1.30
CA THR A 316 -27.45 -27.29 -1.46
C THR A 316 -26.58 -27.83 -2.58
N ASN A 317 -26.27 -27.03 -3.60
CA ASN A 317 -25.36 -27.45 -4.69
C ASN A 317 -23.87 -27.47 -4.29
N SER A 318 -23.51 -27.04 -3.10
CA SER A 318 -22.15 -27.12 -2.57
C SER A 318 -21.83 -28.36 -1.73
N GLY A 319 -22.63 -29.43 -1.84
CA GLY A 319 -22.24 -30.80 -1.41
C GLY A 319 -22.09 -31.08 0.08
N TYR A 320 -22.69 -30.26 0.94
CA TYR A 320 -22.73 -30.57 2.40
C TYR A 320 -24.17 -30.76 2.86
N GLY A 321 -24.55 -32.03 2.98
CA GLY A 321 -25.77 -32.44 3.62
C GLY A 321 -25.68 -32.28 5.16
N TYR A 322 -26.83 -31.88 5.73
CA TYR A 322 -27.19 -31.81 7.12
C TYR A 322 -26.61 -30.69 7.97
N GLY A 323 -27.48 -29.77 8.30
CA GLY A 323 -27.44 -29.06 9.57
C GLY A 323 -27.60 -27.56 9.45
N TYR A 324 -28.76 -27.10 9.85
CA TYR A 324 -29.15 -25.72 10.20
C TYR A 324 -28.97 -24.62 9.14
N PRO A 325 -29.93 -23.75 8.93
CA PRO A 325 -29.77 -22.53 8.17
C PRO A 325 -28.86 -21.58 8.95
N GLY A 326 -27.59 -21.68 8.69
CA GLY A 326 -26.58 -20.87 9.37
C GLY A 326 -25.19 -21.26 8.89
N TYR A 327 -24.59 -20.35 8.12
CA TYR A 327 -23.15 -20.32 7.83
C TYR A 327 -22.53 -21.52 7.11
N GLY A 328 -22.90 -21.71 5.84
CA GLY A 328 -22.12 -22.51 4.92
C GLY A 328 -20.96 -21.70 4.33
N TYR A 329 -19.78 -21.75 4.92
CA TYR A 329 -18.55 -21.36 4.26
C TYR A 329 -18.18 -22.44 3.23
N GLY A 330 -18.62 -22.28 1.97
CA GLY A 330 -18.26 -23.15 0.87
C GLY A 330 -16.90 -22.80 0.30
N TYR A 331 -15.88 -23.59 0.60
CA TYR A 331 -14.67 -23.65 -0.21
C TYR A 331 -14.94 -24.47 -1.48
N PRO A 332 -14.34 -24.12 -2.64
CA PRO A 332 -14.33 -25.01 -3.79
C PRO A 332 -13.51 -26.26 -3.45
N GLY A 333 -14.18 -27.39 -3.37
CA GLY A 333 -13.59 -28.67 -3.03
C GLY A 333 -12.57 -29.12 -4.07
N TYR A 334 -11.46 -29.58 -3.58
CA TYR A 334 -10.46 -30.37 -4.31
C TYR A 334 -11.06 -31.71 -4.72
N TYR A 335 -10.93 -32.07 -6.01
CA TYR A 335 -11.20 -33.39 -6.50
C TYR A 335 -10.20 -34.38 -5.91
N GLY A 336 -10.65 -35.22 -5.01
CA GLY A 336 -9.96 -36.43 -4.58
C GLY A 336 -10.77 -37.65 -5.01
N GLY A 337 -10.33 -38.34 -6.06
CA GLY A 337 -10.92 -39.60 -6.47
C GLY A 337 -10.70 -40.71 -5.45
N GLY A 338 -11.77 -41.26 -4.96
CA GLY A 338 -11.79 -42.47 -4.15
C GLY A 338 -12.74 -43.53 -4.72
N TYR A 339 -12.19 -44.60 -5.22
CA TYR A 339 -12.95 -45.80 -5.62
C TYR A 339 -13.61 -46.44 -4.39
N GLY A 340 -14.91 -46.57 -4.41
CA GLY A 340 -15.65 -47.35 -3.41
C GLY A 340 -16.73 -48.21 -4.07
N TYR A 341 -16.55 -49.48 -3.97
CA TYR A 341 -17.43 -50.54 -4.48
C TYR A 341 -18.83 -50.47 -3.89
N GLY A 342 -19.81 -50.88 -4.71
CA GLY A 342 -21.22 -50.84 -4.44
C GLY A 342 -21.75 -51.82 -3.40
N SER A 343 -22.97 -51.56 -3.00
CA SER A 343 -23.99 -52.59 -2.76
C SER A 343 -25.38 -51.98 -2.91
N ASN A 344 -26.13 -52.58 -3.86
CA ASN A 344 -27.55 -52.37 -4.04
C ASN A 344 -28.33 -52.85 -2.78
N TYR A 345 -29.28 -52.05 -2.29
CA TYR A 345 -30.53 -52.60 -1.79
C TYR A 345 -31.72 -51.66 -2.05
N TYR A 346 -32.79 -52.24 -2.52
CA TYR A 346 -34.09 -51.67 -2.86
C TYR A 346 -34.76 -50.98 -1.68
N GLY A 347 -35.44 -49.89 -1.97
CA GLY A 347 -36.33 -49.24 -1.01
C GLY A 347 -36.96 -47.99 -1.61
N ASN A 348 -37.85 -48.16 -2.56
CA ASN A 348 -38.72 -47.13 -3.11
C ASN A 348 -39.79 -46.77 -2.06
N TYR A 349 -39.88 -45.52 -1.67
CA TYR A 349 -41.10 -44.71 -1.47
C TYR A 349 -40.69 -43.27 -1.27
N GLY A 350 -40.80 -42.49 -2.34
CA GLY A 350 -40.57 -41.03 -2.34
C GLY A 350 -41.66 -40.31 -1.57
N TYR A 351 -41.27 -39.49 -0.67
CA TYR A 351 -41.89 -38.18 -0.45
C TYR A 351 -40.80 -37.16 -0.71
N ASN A 352 -40.85 -36.62 -1.95
CA ASN A 352 -40.16 -35.39 -2.31
C ASN A 352 -40.85 -34.25 -1.59
N ASN A 353 -40.52 -34.06 -0.33
CA ASN A 353 -40.63 -32.77 0.32
C ASN A 353 -39.28 -32.06 0.14
N SER A 354 -38.97 -31.71 -1.08
CA SER A 354 -38.11 -30.57 -1.35
C SER A 354 -38.91 -29.35 -0.91
N TYR A 355 -38.77 -28.95 0.35
CA TYR A 355 -39.02 -27.57 0.71
C TYR A 355 -37.98 -26.78 -0.09
N GLU A 356 -38.36 -26.36 -1.29
CA GLU A 356 -37.76 -25.22 -1.94
C GLU A 356 -37.98 -24.08 -0.99
N TYR A 357 -36.97 -23.73 -0.20
CA TYR A 357 -36.94 -22.44 0.46
C TYR A 357 -36.97 -21.42 -0.67
N ALA A 358 -38.17 -20.92 -0.93
CA ALA A 358 -38.40 -19.96 -1.97
C ALA A 358 -37.53 -18.73 -1.67
N TYR A 359 -36.80 -18.26 -2.65
CA TYR A 359 -36.17 -16.94 -2.62
C TYR A 359 -37.23 -15.91 -2.20
N ASP A 360 -36.99 -15.24 -1.09
CA ASP A 360 -37.84 -14.17 -0.60
C ASP A 360 -37.19 -12.81 -0.90
N PRO A 361 -37.63 -12.10 -1.94
CA PRO A 361 -37.07 -10.79 -2.30
C PRO A 361 -37.40 -9.70 -1.26
N ASP A 362 -38.35 -9.95 -0.39
CA ASP A 362 -38.75 -9.01 0.67
C ASP A 362 -37.76 -9.03 1.84
N LYS A 363 -37.09 -10.17 2.09
CA LYS A 363 -35.98 -10.23 3.04
C LYS A 363 -34.79 -9.49 2.50
N SER A 364 -34.40 -8.41 3.15
CA SER A 364 -33.32 -7.57 2.65
C SER A 364 -32.63 -6.73 3.73
N ILE A 365 -31.35 -6.41 3.45
CA ILE A 365 -30.63 -5.33 4.11
C ILE A 365 -30.25 -4.28 3.07
N MET A 366 -30.61 -3.03 3.36
CA MET A 366 -30.18 -1.88 2.56
C MET A 366 -29.30 -0.98 3.42
N MET A 367 -28.27 -0.43 2.79
CA MET A 367 -27.38 0.56 3.40
C MET A 367 -27.33 1.82 2.55
N PHE A 368 -27.49 2.95 3.20
CA PHE A 368 -27.21 4.26 2.63
C PHE A 368 -26.16 4.95 3.49
N GLY A 369 -25.14 5.53 2.87
CA GLY A 369 -24.08 6.23 3.59
C GLY A 369 -23.67 7.51 2.92
N LEU A 370 -23.35 8.50 3.76
CA LEU A 370 -22.73 9.78 3.40
C LEU A 370 -21.50 9.99 4.25
N ALA A 371 -20.42 10.48 3.66
CA ALA A 371 -19.25 10.88 4.40
C ALA A 371 -18.68 12.19 3.86
N ALA A 372 -18.26 13.06 4.77
CA ALA A 372 -17.56 14.30 4.45
C ALA A 372 -16.30 14.40 5.31
N GLY A 373 -15.16 14.47 4.66
CA GLY A 373 -13.85 14.49 5.32
C GLY A 373 -13.06 15.74 4.95
N TYR A 374 -12.37 16.29 5.94
CA TYR A 374 -11.44 17.39 5.77
C TYR A 374 -10.08 16.99 6.33
N GLY A 375 -9.05 17.07 5.49
CA GLY A 375 -7.68 16.69 5.81
C GLY A 375 -6.71 17.87 5.71
N LYS A 376 -5.66 17.82 6.54
CA LYS A 376 -4.58 18.80 6.54
C LYS A 376 -3.23 18.09 6.62
N ARG A 377 -2.30 18.43 5.71
CA ARG A 377 -0.89 18.04 5.83
C ARG A 377 -0.25 18.87 6.93
N LEU A 378 0.44 18.19 7.85
CA LEU A 378 1.15 18.83 8.94
C LEU A 378 2.60 19.08 8.53
N ASN A 379 3.23 20.10 9.14
CA ASN A 379 4.65 20.42 8.95
C ASN A 379 5.51 19.95 10.11
N TRP A 380 4.88 19.47 11.19
CA TRP A 380 5.55 19.00 12.41
C TRP A 380 4.88 17.69 12.88
N PRO A 381 5.61 16.68 13.31
CA PRO A 381 7.10 16.60 13.47
C PRO A 381 7.86 16.52 12.14
N ASP A 382 7.25 16.00 11.09
CA ASP A 382 7.70 16.07 9.71
C ASP A 382 6.48 16.27 8.81
N ASP A 383 6.69 16.57 7.55
CA ASP A 383 5.62 16.86 6.61
C ASP A 383 5.07 15.62 5.87
N TYR A 384 5.44 14.42 6.31
CA TYR A 384 4.76 13.18 5.95
C TYR A 384 3.49 12.94 6.76
N PHE A 385 3.27 13.71 7.85
CA PHE A 385 2.07 13.62 8.65
C PHE A 385 0.87 14.30 7.99
N GLN A 386 -0.27 13.63 8.07
CA GLN A 386 -1.57 14.15 7.65
C GLN A 386 -2.60 13.88 8.74
N PHE A 387 -3.35 14.91 9.09
CA PHE A 387 -4.52 14.80 9.96
C PHE A 387 -5.79 14.88 9.13
N MET A 388 -6.78 14.04 9.41
CA MET A 388 -8.07 14.02 8.74
C MET A 388 -9.19 13.88 9.76
N ALA A 389 -10.23 14.67 9.60
CA ALA A 389 -11.48 14.55 10.34
C ALA A 389 -12.61 14.22 9.35
N THR A 390 -13.35 13.14 9.59
CA THR A 390 -14.42 12.68 8.71
C THR A 390 -15.71 12.51 9.51
N LEU A 391 -16.76 13.19 9.09
CA LEU A 391 -18.12 12.97 9.57
C LEU A 391 -18.78 11.92 8.69
N ASN A 392 -19.22 10.83 9.29
CA ASN A 392 -19.90 9.74 8.62
C ASN A 392 -21.35 9.63 9.09
N TYR A 393 -22.25 9.44 8.16
CA TYR A 393 -23.62 9.02 8.39
C TYR A 393 -23.89 7.73 7.62
N GLN A 394 -24.44 6.73 8.30
CA GLN A 394 -24.77 5.45 7.71
C GLN A 394 -26.12 4.98 8.24
N LEU A 395 -27.01 4.64 7.34
CA LEU A 395 -28.33 4.11 7.64
C LEU A 395 -28.40 2.66 7.20
N TYR A 396 -28.65 1.77 8.14
CA TYR A 396 -28.98 0.37 7.88
C TYR A 396 -30.49 0.20 7.95
N MET A 397 -31.08 -0.36 6.90
CA MET A 397 -32.52 -0.67 6.80
C MET A 397 -32.62 -2.19 6.62
N MET A 398 -33.15 -2.88 7.61
CA MET A 398 -33.28 -4.34 7.64
C MET A 398 -34.74 -4.73 7.62
N HIS A 399 -35.08 -5.66 6.74
CA HIS A 399 -36.42 -6.22 6.63
C HIS A 399 -36.31 -7.75 6.62
N ASP A 400 -36.80 -8.39 7.69
CA ASP A 400 -36.73 -9.84 7.94
C ASP A 400 -35.35 -10.46 7.65
N TRP A 401 -34.28 -9.73 8.02
CA TRP A 401 -32.91 -10.10 7.75
C TRP A 401 -32.33 -11.00 8.83
N ASP A 402 -32.48 -12.32 8.63
CA ASP A 402 -32.13 -13.37 9.62
C ASP A 402 -30.63 -13.54 9.85
N TYR A 403 -29.78 -12.86 9.07
CA TYR A 403 -28.31 -13.03 9.13
C TYR A 403 -27.62 -12.05 10.07
N PHE A 404 -28.38 -11.28 10.86
CA PHE A 404 -27.84 -10.33 11.80
C PHE A 404 -28.62 -10.31 13.12
N LEU A 405 -28.04 -9.76 14.19
CA LEU A 405 -28.67 -9.72 15.52
C LEU A 405 -30.00 -8.96 15.52
N VAL A 406 -30.12 -7.93 14.70
CA VAL A 406 -31.33 -7.13 14.48
C VAL A 406 -31.90 -7.53 13.13
N ASN A 407 -33.08 -8.14 13.11
CA ASN A 407 -33.70 -8.66 11.90
C ASN A 407 -34.53 -7.60 11.17
N ASN A 408 -35.14 -6.69 11.91
CA ASN A 408 -36.01 -5.66 11.38
C ASN A 408 -35.69 -4.29 11.96
N GLY A 409 -35.87 -3.24 11.16
CA GLY A 409 -35.78 -1.86 11.60
C GLY A 409 -34.68 -1.05 10.95
N ASN A 410 -34.61 0.20 11.37
CA ASN A 410 -33.65 1.18 10.86
C ASN A 410 -32.64 1.54 11.95
N CYS A 411 -31.34 1.38 11.64
CA CYS A 411 -30.26 1.71 12.55
C CYS A 411 -29.40 2.83 11.97
N HIS A 412 -29.25 3.92 12.71
CA HIS A 412 -28.50 5.11 12.31
C HIS A 412 -27.11 5.09 12.97
N ASN A 413 -26.07 5.15 12.18
CA ASN A 413 -24.68 5.32 12.63
C ASN A 413 -24.21 6.72 12.23
N ILE A 414 -24.05 7.60 13.20
CA ILE A 414 -23.47 8.93 13.01
C ILE A 414 -22.17 8.95 13.81
N ASN A 415 -21.04 9.07 13.15
CA ASN A 415 -19.77 9.09 13.84
C ASN A 415 -18.82 10.15 13.28
N LEU A 416 -17.99 10.69 14.15
CA LEU A 416 -16.84 11.50 13.79
C LEU A 416 -15.57 10.63 13.90
N GLU A 417 -14.87 10.48 12.81
CA GLU A 417 -13.57 9.81 12.76
C GLU A 417 -12.46 10.86 12.67
N LEU A 418 -11.50 10.80 13.59
CA LEU A 418 -10.27 11.55 13.58
C LEU A 418 -9.13 10.61 13.26
N MET A 419 -8.35 10.91 12.23
CA MET A 419 -7.25 10.08 11.77
C MET A 419 -5.98 10.90 11.67
N LEU A 420 -4.91 10.40 12.30
CA LEU A 420 -3.55 10.87 12.12
C LEU A 420 -2.77 9.79 11.39
N GLN A 421 -2.22 10.12 10.24
CA GLN A 421 -1.40 9.19 9.46
C GLN A 421 -0.06 9.80 9.09
N ARG A 422 0.95 8.96 8.97
CA ARG A 422 2.27 9.27 8.42
C ARG A 422 2.60 8.29 7.32
N ASN A 423 3.05 8.77 6.18
CA ASN A 423 3.42 7.93 5.07
C ASN A 423 4.71 8.44 4.40
N SER A 424 5.82 7.76 4.69
CA SER A 424 7.15 8.09 4.15
C SER A 424 7.75 6.99 3.26
N ILE A 425 6.89 6.11 2.69
CA ILE A 425 7.37 5.04 1.80
C ILE A 425 7.91 5.59 0.49
N ASP A 426 8.95 4.96 -0.04
CA ASP A 426 9.60 5.34 -1.29
C ASP A 426 8.80 4.91 -2.54
N ASN A 427 8.23 3.71 -2.52
CA ASN A 427 7.48 3.16 -3.65
C ASN A 427 6.28 2.34 -3.16
N PRO A 428 5.06 2.58 -3.67
CA PRO A 428 3.87 1.86 -3.25
C PRO A 428 3.81 0.40 -3.71
N LEU A 429 4.46 0.03 -4.83
CA LEU A 429 4.44 -1.33 -5.39
C LEU A 429 5.40 -2.26 -4.67
N TYR A 430 6.67 -1.88 -4.64
CA TYR A 430 7.71 -2.56 -3.89
C TYR A 430 8.43 -1.55 -3.02
N THR A 431 7.95 -1.38 -1.81
CA THR A 431 8.53 -0.46 -0.84
C THR A 431 9.86 -1.01 -0.33
N ARG A 432 10.94 -0.24 -0.50
CA ARG A 432 12.28 -0.61 -0.03
C ARG A 432 12.64 0.03 1.30
N LYS A 433 12.22 1.29 1.50
CA LYS A 433 12.44 2.05 2.75
C LYS A 433 11.23 2.88 3.13
N GLY A 434 11.16 3.26 4.40
CA GLY A 434 10.15 4.15 4.93
C GLY A 434 9.17 3.47 5.86
N SER A 435 8.17 4.22 6.29
CA SER A 435 7.19 3.75 7.25
C SER A 435 5.80 4.31 6.98
N GLN A 436 4.81 3.58 7.44
CA GLN A 436 3.40 4.00 7.45
C GLN A 436 2.87 3.83 8.87
N PHE A 437 2.34 4.89 9.45
CA PHE A 437 1.65 4.88 10.73
C PHE A 437 0.25 5.44 10.55
N MET A 438 -0.72 4.87 11.24
CA MET A 438 -2.09 5.36 11.28
C MET A 438 -2.64 5.16 12.69
N LEU A 439 -3.15 6.23 13.27
CA LEU A 439 -3.99 6.21 14.45
C LEU A 439 -5.34 6.80 14.08
N SER A 440 -6.42 6.05 14.26
CA SER A 440 -7.76 6.56 14.05
C SER A 440 -8.63 6.33 15.27
N VAL A 441 -9.49 7.30 15.53
CA VAL A 441 -10.49 7.28 16.60
C VAL A 441 -11.82 7.67 15.98
N ALA A 442 -12.78 6.75 15.94
CA ALA A 442 -14.14 7.01 15.51
C ALA A 442 -15.04 6.96 16.74
N ALA A 443 -15.91 7.94 16.90
CA ALA A 443 -16.80 8.03 18.01
C ALA A 443 -18.21 8.50 17.57
N THR A 444 -19.23 7.83 18.06
CA THR A 444 -20.62 8.26 17.95
C THR A 444 -20.98 9.12 19.16
N PRO A 445 -22.03 9.96 19.08
CA PRO A 445 -22.59 10.55 20.27
C PRO A 445 -23.05 9.48 21.28
N PRO A 446 -22.87 9.68 22.59
CA PRO A 446 -23.28 8.73 23.62
C PRO A 446 -24.79 8.88 23.92
N TYR A 447 -25.63 8.46 22.99
CA TYR A 447 -27.10 8.63 23.06
C TYR A 447 -27.71 8.06 24.35
N SER A 448 -27.19 6.93 24.82
CA SER A 448 -27.69 6.25 26.03
C SER A 448 -27.49 7.05 27.32
N LEU A 449 -26.68 8.12 27.30
CA LEU A 449 -26.53 9.02 28.45
C LEU A 449 -27.61 10.10 28.51
N PHE A 450 -28.36 10.32 27.42
CA PHE A 450 -29.28 11.45 27.28
C PHE A 450 -30.71 11.04 26.99
N ASP A 451 -30.99 9.80 26.55
CA ASP A 451 -32.33 9.38 26.09
C ASP A 451 -33.21 8.75 27.19
N GLY A 452 -32.66 8.55 28.39
CA GLY A 452 -33.38 8.06 29.55
C GLY A 452 -33.95 6.64 29.44
N LYS A 453 -33.51 5.83 28.44
CA LYS A 453 -33.99 4.47 28.22
C LYS A 453 -33.28 3.45 29.12
N ASP A 454 -34.04 2.48 29.63
CA ASP A 454 -33.47 1.32 30.34
C ASP A 454 -33.04 0.23 29.35
N TYR A 455 -31.79 0.29 28.90
CA TYR A 455 -31.20 -0.69 27.97
C TYR A 455 -30.97 -2.06 28.59
N ALA A 456 -31.06 -2.21 29.92
CA ALA A 456 -30.90 -3.51 30.58
C ALA A 456 -32.14 -4.39 30.42
N SER A 457 -33.31 -3.78 30.32
CA SER A 457 -34.62 -4.48 30.15
C SER A 457 -34.90 -4.85 28.69
N MET A 458 -34.18 -4.22 27.72
CA MET A 458 -34.43 -4.41 26.28
C MET A 458 -33.74 -5.71 25.80
N SER A 459 -34.43 -6.48 24.94
CA SER A 459 -33.84 -7.65 24.27
C SER A 459 -32.60 -7.28 23.44
N SER A 460 -31.71 -8.23 23.28
CA SER A 460 -30.54 -8.06 22.40
C SER A 460 -30.90 -7.93 20.92
N SER A 461 -32.07 -8.41 20.51
CA SER A 461 -32.60 -8.31 19.13
C SER A 461 -33.56 -7.16 18.92
N ASP A 462 -33.81 -6.35 19.96
CA ASP A 462 -34.75 -5.23 19.87
C ASP A 462 -34.22 -4.13 18.93
N PRO A 463 -34.93 -3.80 17.83
CA PRO A 463 -34.51 -2.76 16.89
C PRO A 463 -34.36 -1.38 17.55
N ASP A 464 -35.23 -1.05 18.52
CA ASP A 464 -35.21 0.25 19.21
C ASP A 464 -33.96 0.43 20.07
N LYS A 465 -33.33 -0.67 20.51
CA LYS A 465 -32.08 -0.65 21.23
C LYS A 465 -30.91 -0.11 20.39
N TYR A 466 -30.94 -0.38 19.09
CA TYR A 466 -29.87 0.00 18.15
C TYR A 466 -30.29 1.05 17.13
N LYS A 467 -31.48 1.67 17.30
CA LYS A 467 -31.96 2.73 16.42
C LYS A 467 -30.89 3.82 16.18
N PHE A 468 -30.16 4.21 17.23
CA PHE A 468 -28.94 5.01 17.14
C PHE A 468 -27.78 4.17 17.66
N ILE A 469 -26.89 3.82 16.75
CA ILE A 469 -25.70 3.00 17.02
C ILE A 469 -24.74 3.82 17.88
N GLU A 470 -24.15 3.17 18.89
CA GLU A 470 -23.33 3.85 19.89
C GLU A 470 -22.05 3.06 20.17
N TYR A 471 -20.89 3.71 19.93
CA TYR A 471 -19.57 3.13 20.19
C TYR A 471 -18.47 4.19 20.14
N HIS A 472 -17.28 3.82 20.62
CA HIS A 472 -16.03 4.46 20.27
C HIS A 472 -15.05 3.39 19.80
N LYS A 473 -14.37 3.63 18.66
CA LYS A 473 -13.49 2.68 17.99
C LYS A 473 -12.11 3.28 17.82
N TRP A 474 -11.09 2.56 18.27
CA TRP A 474 -9.71 2.97 18.23
C TRP A 474 -8.94 2.00 17.36
N LYS A 475 -8.15 2.50 16.41
CA LYS A 475 -7.30 1.67 15.57
C LYS A 475 -5.89 2.26 15.50
N PHE A 476 -4.91 1.40 15.67
CA PHE A 476 -3.51 1.71 15.44
C PHE A 476 -2.96 0.72 14.42
N LYS A 477 -2.32 1.22 13.37
CA LYS A 477 -1.66 0.40 12.34
C LYS A 477 -0.30 1.00 12.04
N ALA A 478 0.73 0.16 12.07
CA ALA A 478 2.10 0.54 11.73
C ALA A 478 2.70 -0.47 10.76
N LYS A 479 3.44 0.02 9.77
CA LYS A 479 4.29 -0.77 8.88
C LYS A 479 5.63 -0.07 8.74
N ILE A 480 6.69 -0.83 8.86
CA ILE A 480 8.07 -0.34 8.72
C ILE A 480 8.76 -1.21 7.67
N PHE A 481 9.47 -0.58 6.76
CA PHE A 481 10.21 -1.25 5.70
C PHE A 481 11.70 -0.95 5.86
N SER A 482 12.48 -2.00 6.11
CA SER A 482 13.91 -1.93 6.34
C SER A 482 14.64 -2.67 5.23
N PRO A 483 15.44 -1.99 4.41
CA PRO A 483 16.26 -2.64 3.40
C PRO A 483 17.35 -3.48 4.08
N LEU A 484 17.59 -4.69 3.60
CA LEU A 484 18.63 -5.59 4.11
C LEU A 484 19.91 -5.57 3.26
N ALA A 485 19.94 -4.71 2.25
CA ALA A 485 21.11 -4.44 1.41
C ALA A 485 21.09 -2.96 1.01
N PRO A 486 22.22 -2.39 0.57
CA PRO A 486 22.25 -1.01 0.07
C PRO A 486 21.20 -0.77 -1.02
N LEU A 487 20.59 0.42 -1.01
CA LEU A 487 19.53 0.79 -1.98
C LEU A 487 20.04 0.91 -3.42
N THR A 488 21.35 1.02 -3.60
CA THR A 488 22.02 0.97 -4.91
C THR A 488 21.88 -0.39 -5.60
N VAL A 489 21.62 -1.46 -4.83
CA VAL A 489 21.37 -2.79 -5.38
C VAL A 489 19.97 -2.82 -6.00
N LYS A 490 19.89 -3.11 -7.31
CA LYS A 490 18.61 -3.15 -8.05
C LYS A 490 17.57 -4.10 -7.43
N ARG A 491 18.02 -5.22 -6.82
CA ARG A 491 17.16 -6.24 -6.19
C ARG A 491 17.40 -6.31 -4.69
N THR A 492 17.10 -5.22 -3.98
CA THR A 492 17.28 -5.12 -2.53
C THR A 492 16.25 -5.96 -1.79
N PRO A 493 16.65 -6.94 -0.96
CA PRO A 493 15.73 -7.63 -0.04
C PRO A 493 15.24 -6.65 1.03
N VAL A 494 13.98 -6.81 1.46
CA VAL A 494 13.34 -5.90 2.43
C VAL A 494 12.67 -6.70 3.54
N LEU A 495 12.92 -6.30 4.78
CA LEU A 495 12.15 -6.75 5.93
C LEU A 495 11.00 -5.76 6.19
N MET A 496 9.76 -6.22 6.06
CA MET A 496 8.57 -5.49 6.45
C MET A 496 8.07 -5.99 7.79
N THR A 497 7.91 -5.07 8.74
CA THR A 497 7.28 -5.35 10.03
C THR A 497 5.93 -4.63 10.11
N ARG A 498 4.91 -5.33 10.62
CA ARG A 498 3.55 -4.80 10.80
C ARG A 498 3.06 -5.00 12.21
N VAL A 499 2.42 -3.97 12.74
CA VAL A 499 1.74 -3.99 14.04
C VAL A 499 0.37 -3.35 13.88
N GLU A 500 -0.69 -4.03 14.29
CA GLU A 500 -2.05 -3.52 14.21
C GLU A 500 -2.80 -3.86 15.50
N TYR A 501 -3.51 -2.87 16.04
CA TYR A 501 -4.43 -3.02 17.16
C TYR A 501 -5.74 -2.32 16.84
N GLY A 502 -6.84 -2.89 17.32
CA GLY A 502 -8.14 -2.26 17.28
C GLY A 502 -8.95 -2.56 18.53
N PHE A 503 -9.69 -1.56 18.97
CA PHE A 503 -10.55 -1.63 20.15
C PHE A 503 -11.88 -0.98 19.84
N LEU A 504 -12.97 -1.68 20.13
CA LEU A 504 -14.34 -1.19 20.04
C LEU A 504 -14.93 -1.12 21.45
N GLY A 505 -15.11 0.07 21.96
CA GLY A 505 -15.67 0.33 23.27
C GLY A 505 -17.13 0.75 23.21
N THR A 506 -17.75 0.77 24.36
CA THR A 506 -19.15 1.18 24.55
C THR A 506 -19.26 2.18 25.71
N TYR A 507 -20.16 3.13 25.61
CA TYR A 507 -20.47 4.05 26.71
C TYR A 507 -21.43 3.41 27.74
N ASN A 508 -22.32 2.52 27.26
CA ASN A 508 -23.26 1.78 28.11
C ASN A 508 -23.05 0.27 27.95
N LYS A 509 -22.73 -0.43 29.05
CA LYS A 509 -22.48 -1.87 29.07
C LYS A 509 -23.64 -2.73 28.55
N ASN A 510 -24.88 -2.22 28.67
CA ASN A 510 -26.09 -2.92 28.24
C ASN A 510 -26.45 -2.64 26.76
N LYS A 511 -25.71 -1.72 26.10
CA LYS A 511 -25.91 -1.32 24.69
C LYS A 511 -24.61 -1.54 23.90
N LYS A 512 -24.00 -2.72 24.01
CA LYS A 512 -22.84 -3.08 23.18
C LYS A 512 -23.25 -3.12 21.72
N SER A 513 -22.56 -2.37 20.86
CA SER A 513 -22.88 -2.34 19.43
C SER A 513 -22.53 -3.66 18.76
N PRO A 514 -23.44 -4.30 18.02
CA PRO A 514 -23.10 -5.42 17.15
C PRO A 514 -22.49 -4.94 15.83
N PHE A 515 -22.57 -3.63 15.54
CA PHE A 515 -22.00 -3.00 14.38
C PHE A 515 -20.54 -2.62 14.65
N GLU A 516 -19.72 -2.51 13.59
CA GLU A 516 -18.33 -2.08 13.63
C GLU A 516 -17.37 -3.04 14.36
N THR A 517 -17.81 -4.23 14.68
CA THR A 517 -17.00 -5.28 15.30
C THR A 517 -15.91 -5.80 14.37
N PHE A 518 -14.93 -6.51 14.91
CA PHE A 518 -13.82 -7.08 14.15
C PHE A 518 -14.08 -8.55 13.82
N TYR A 519 -13.95 -8.88 12.54
CA TYR A 519 -14.07 -10.23 12.01
C TYR A 519 -12.69 -10.69 11.55
N MET A 520 -12.02 -11.57 12.32
CA MET A 520 -10.61 -11.87 12.11
C MET A 520 -10.39 -13.30 11.64
N GLY A 521 -9.45 -13.45 10.69
CA GLY A 521 -9.01 -14.67 10.04
C GLY A 521 -8.90 -14.52 8.53
N GLY A 522 -8.29 -15.50 7.87
CA GLY A 522 -8.22 -15.59 6.42
C GLY A 522 -7.32 -14.56 5.75
N ASP A 523 -7.63 -14.25 4.50
CA ASP A 523 -6.88 -13.32 3.65
C ASP A 523 -7.15 -11.83 3.97
N GLY A 524 -8.18 -11.54 4.76
CA GLY A 524 -8.61 -10.18 5.07
C GLY A 524 -9.45 -9.56 3.96
N MET A 525 -9.85 -10.34 2.97
CA MET A 525 -10.78 -9.90 1.95
C MET A 525 -12.20 -10.16 2.44
N SER A 526 -13.05 -9.16 2.37
CA SER A 526 -14.47 -9.31 2.64
C SER A 526 -15.17 -9.89 1.42
N GLY A 527 -15.08 -11.21 1.26
CA GLY A 527 -15.94 -11.92 0.33
C GLY A 527 -17.15 -12.41 1.10
N TYR A 528 -18.35 -12.02 0.72
CA TYR A 528 -19.62 -12.58 1.24
C TYR A 528 -19.71 -12.77 2.75
N SER A 529 -19.41 -11.74 3.51
CA SER A 529 -19.92 -11.68 4.86
C SER A 529 -21.38 -11.22 4.76
N SER A 530 -22.31 -12.04 5.18
CA SER A 530 -23.71 -11.63 5.43
C SER A 530 -23.79 -10.54 6.50
N THR A 531 -22.68 -10.22 7.14
CA THR A 531 -22.52 -9.24 8.20
C THR A 531 -21.82 -8.00 7.66
N TYR A 532 -22.55 -7.15 6.96
CA TYR A 532 -22.07 -5.87 6.40
C TYR A 532 -21.55 -4.87 7.43
N ALA A 533 -21.73 -5.17 8.70
CA ALA A 533 -21.44 -4.27 9.80
C ALA A 533 -20.12 -4.57 10.52
N GLN A 534 -19.27 -5.44 9.96
CA GLN A 534 -18.01 -5.86 10.58
C GLN A 534 -16.79 -5.44 9.76
N GLU A 535 -15.70 -5.10 10.46
CA GLU A 535 -14.40 -4.86 9.83
C GLU A 535 -13.59 -6.17 9.74
N THR A 536 -13.29 -6.60 8.53
CA THR A 536 -12.52 -7.83 8.29
C THR A 536 -11.02 -7.59 8.49
N ILE A 537 -10.40 -8.43 9.32
CA ILE A 537 -8.96 -8.40 9.64
C ILE A 537 -8.34 -9.72 9.19
N GLY A 538 -7.43 -9.67 8.23
CA GLY A 538 -6.74 -10.88 7.76
C GLY A 538 -5.76 -11.44 8.77
N LEU A 539 -5.71 -12.77 8.87
CA LEU A 539 -4.65 -13.53 9.55
C LEU A 539 -4.42 -14.81 8.72
N ARG A 540 -3.35 -14.80 7.95
CA ARG A 540 -3.03 -15.91 7.03
C ARG A 540 -2.74 -17.20 7.82
N GLY A 541 -3.11 -18.35 7.28
CA GLY A 541 -3.01 -19.65 7.95
C GLY A 541 -4.24 -20.00 8.78
N TYR A 542 -5.28 -19.17 8.74
CA TYR A 542 -6.56 -19.40 9.41
C TYR A 542 -7.70 -19.15 8.43
N GLU A 543 -8.84 -19.80 8.63
CA GLU A 543 -10.05 -19.57 7.87
C GLU A 543 -10.66 -18.20 8.19
N ASN A 544 -11.45 -17.66 7.27
CA ASN A 544 -12.12 -16.38 7.45
C ASN A 544 -13.02 -16.43 8.71
N GLY A 545 -12.83 -15.45 9.61
CA GLY A 545 -13.62 -15.32 10.84
C GLY A 545 -13.36 -16.34 11.93
N SER A 546 -12.49 -17.32 11.72
CA SER A 546 -12.24 -18.41 12.69
C SER A 546 -11.55 -17.95 13.98
N ILE A 547 -11.01 -16.74 13.99
CA ILE A 547 -10.31 -16.15 15.15
C ILE A 547 -11.22 -15.23 15.96
N ALA A 548 -12.25 -14.63 15.35
CA ALA A 548 -13.15 -13.72 16.02
C ALA A 548 -14.28 -14.51 16.73
N GLY A 549 -14.28 -14.48 18.05
CA GLY A 549 -15.41 -14.89 18.89
C GLY A 549 -15.66 -16.39 19.07
N ASN A 550 -16.82 -16.73 19.58
CA ASN A 550 -17.20 -18.11 19.96
C ASN A 550 -17.96 -18.86 18.86
N GLY A 551 -18.05 -18.33 17.66
CA GLY A 551 -18.81 -18.89 16.55
C GLY A 551 -20.31 -18.65 16.61
N GLY A 552 -20.95 -18.60 15.45
CA GLY A 552 -22.38 -18.30 15.31
C GLY A 552 -22.67 -16.82 15.11
N TYR A 553 -23.95 -16.47 15.05
CA TYR A 553 -24.46 -15.12 14.80
C TYR A 553 -23.97 -14.04 15.77
N ASN A 554 -23.46 -14.43 16.94
CA ASN A 554 -23.02 -13.54 18.01
C ASN A 554 -21.50 -13.52 18.19
N SER A 555 -20.74 -13.91 17.18
CA SER A 555 -19.27 -13.98 17.22
C SER A 555 -18.66 -12.63 16.84
N TYR A 556 -18.59 -11.72 17.81
CA TYR A 556 -18.07 -10.37 17.60
C TYR A 556 -16.74 -10.16 18.28
N GLY A 557 -15.72 -9.69 17.54
CA GLY A 557 -14.48 -9.19 18.11
C GLY A 557 -14.63 -7.73 18.52
N TYR A 558 -14.42 -7.43 19.79
CA TYR A 558 -14.37 -6.05 20.32
C TYR A 558 -12.95 -5.53 20.46
N ALA A 559 -11.98 -6.41 20.41
CA ALA A 559 -10.57 -6.07 20.29
C ALA A 559 -9.87 -7.01 19.33
N TYR A 560 -8.82 -6.52 18.66
CA TYR A 560 -7.89 -7.38 17.94
C TYR A 560 -6.46 -6.92 18.06
N SER A 561 -5.53 -7.84 17.86
CA SER A 561 -4.11 -7.61 17.70
C SER A 561 -3.60 -8.42 16.52
N ARG A 562 -2.76 -7.80 15.68
CA ARG A 562 -2.08 -8.47 14.58
C ARG A 562 -0.65 -7.98 14.45
N LEU A 563 0.27 -8.93 14.47
CA LEU A 563 1.70 -8.72 14.26
C LEU A 563 2.12 -9.52 13.03
N ALA A 564 2.98 -8.97 12.19
CA ALA A 564 3.54 -9.70 11.05
C ALA A 564 4.96 -9.24 10.74
N MET A 565 5.79 -10.17 10.30
CA MET A 565 7.09 -9.90 9.70
C MET A 565 7.15 -10.60 8.35
N GLU A 566 7.58 -9.89 7.33
CA GLU A 566 7.71 -10.43 5.97
C GLU A 566 9.10 -10.11 5.43
N LEU A 567 9.83 -11.13 5.06
CA LEU A 567 11.04 -11.00 4.25
C LEU A 567 10.65 -11.05 2.78
N ARG A 568 10.86 -9.96 2.07
CA ARG A 568 10.48 -9.77 0.67
C ARG A 568 11.71 -9.75 -0.23
N TYR A 569 11.64 -10.43 -1.37
CA TYR A 569 12.70 -10.44 -2.37
C TYR A 569 12.13 -10.17 -3.77
N PRO A 570 12.62 -9.15 -4.50
CA PRO A 570 12.10 -8.80 -5.80
C PRO A 570 12.72 -9.68 -6.89
N PHE A 571 11.88 -10.31 -7.71
CA PHE A 571 12.30 -11.06 -8.89
C PHE A 571 12.33 -10.15 -10.13
N LEU A 572 11.34 -9.26 -10.25
CA LEU A 572 11.19 -8.32 -11.35
C LEU A 572 10.66 -6.98 -10.79
N LEU A 573 11.35 -5.89 -11.11
CA LEU A 573 10.96 -4.52 -10.77
C LEU A 573 10.98 -3.70 -12.05
N GLU A 574 9.91 -3.74 -12.82
CA GLU A 574 9.72 -2.94 -14.03
C GLU A 574 8.43 -2.14 -13.91
N PRO A 575 8.30 -0.97 -14.57
CA PRO A 575 7.09 -0.16 -14.54
C PRO A 575 5.85 -0.90 -15.04
N SER A 576 6.04 -1.82 -15.99
CA SER A 576 4.98 -2.63 -16.58
C SER A 576 4.63 -3.88 -15.77
N SER A 577 5.51 -4.32 -14.88
CA SER A 577 5.27 -5.50 -14.06
C SER A 577 6.22 -5.56 -12.87
N THR A 578 5.68 -5.78 -11.68
CA THR A 578 6.47 -6.00 -10.47
C THR A 578 6.14 -7.36 -9.90
N ILE A 579 7.17 -8.20 -9.71
CA ILE A 579 7.02 -9.55 -9.16
C ILE A 579 7.99 -9.72 -8.00
N TYR A 580 7.47 -10.09 -6.82
CA TYR A 580 8.32 -10.41 -5.68
C TYR A 580 7.76 -11.58 -4.87
N GLY A 581 8.68 -12.35 -4.28
CA GLY A 581 8.37 -13.40 -3.32
C GLY A 581 8.47 -12.88 -1.90
N LEU A 582 7.79 -13.57 -0.98
CA LEU A 582 7.88 -13.28 0.44
C LEU A 582 7.80 -14.55 1.28
N VAL A 583 8.49 -14.51 2.40
CA VAL A 583 8.35 -15.47 3.51
C VAL A 583 7.85 -14.67 4.70
N PHE A 584 6.90 -15.20 5.44
CA PHE A 584 6.29 -14.44 6.52
C PHE A 584 6.01 -15.27 7.76
N VAL A 585 5.96 -14.57 8.88
CA VAL A 585 5.39 -15.05 10.13
C VAL A 585 4.34 -14.04 10.58
N GLU A 586 3.19 -14.55 11.02
CA GLU A 586 2.11 -13.71 11.55
C GLU A 586 1.65 -14.24 12.91
N ALA A 587 1.18 -13.36 13.76
CA ALA A 587 0.56 -13.69 15.02
C ALA A 587 -0.59 -12.70 15.27
N GLY A 588 -1.73 -13.20 15.70
CA GLY A 588 -2.88 -12.33 15.98
C GLY A 588 -3.97 -13.04 16.75
N ASN A 589 -4.86 -12.25 17.33
CA ASN A 589 -6.04 -12.76 18.01
C ASN A 589 -7.13 -11.68 18.04
N ALA A 590 -8.36 -12.09 18.27
CA ALA A 590 -9.50 -11.22 18.53
C ALA A 590 -10.21 -11.66 19.80
N TRP A 591 -10.73 -10.69 20.54
CA TRP A 591 -11.38 -10.90 21.83
C TRP A 591 -12.80 -10.35 21.82
N THR A 592 -13.72 -11.12 22.37
CA THR A 592 -15.14 -10.77 22.50
C THR A 592 -15.43 -9.77 23.62
N ASP A 593 -14.47 -9.53 24.51
CA ASP A 593 -14.56 -8.51 25.56
C ASP A 593 -13.19 -7.84 25.73
N LEU A 594 -13.19 -6.52 25.89
CA LEU A 594 -11.99 -5.74 26.14
C LEU A 594 -11.25 -6.15 27.43
N LYS A 595 -11.98 -6.64 28.43
CA LYS A 595 -11.41 -7.11 29.70
C LYS A 595 -10.52 -8.35 29.53
N ASN A 596 -10.78 -9.13 28.48
CA ASN A 596 -10.04 -10.36 28.19
C ASN A 596 -8.87 -10.12 27.23
N PHE A 597 -8.62 -8.86 26.86
CA PHE A 597 -7.52 -8.52 25.97
C PHE A 597 -6.18 -8.88 26.59
N ASN A 598 -5.42 -9.77 25.93
CA ASN A 598 -4.08 -10.15 26.32
C ASN A 598 -3.17 -10.16 25.06
N PRO A 599 -2.29 -9.18 24.91
CA PRO A 599 -1.45 -9.02 23.70
C PRO A 599 -0.46 -10.16 23.48
N PHE A 600 -0.26 -11.04 24.46
CA PHE A 600 0.62 -12.21 24.37
C PHE A 600 -0.10 -13.53 24.01
N ASN A 601 -1.44 -13.56 24.10
CA ASN A 601 -2.23 -14.72 23.72
C ASN A 601 -2.59 -14.64 22.24
N LEU A 602 -1.64 -14.97 21.37
CA LEU A 602 -1.75 -14.81 19.92
C LEU A 602 -1.75 -16.17 19.22
N LYS A 603 -2.56 -16.30 18.18
CA LYS A 603 -2.58 -17.41 17.24
C LYS A 603 -1.53 -17.17 16.17
N ARG A 604 -0.62 -18.12 15.97
CA ARG A 604 0.60 -17.98 15.17
C ARG A 604 0.48 -18.72 13.84
N SER A 605 1.07 -18.16 12.82
CA SER A 605 1.21 -18.80 11.51
C SER A 605 2.52 -18.42 10.84
N ALA A 606 2.93 -19.22 9.87
CA ALA A 606 4.04 -18.93 8.98
C ALA A 606 3.70 -19.39 7.57
N GLY A 607 4.33 -18.78 6.58
CA GLY A 607 4.03 -19.11 5.21
C GLY A 607 4.96 -18.46 4.19
N VAL A 608 4.66 -18.75 2.94
CA VAL A 608 5.35 -18.19 1.78
C VAL A 608 4.33 -17.63 0.81
N GLY A 609 4.71 -16.65 0.02
CA GLY A 609 3.81 -16.07 -0.96
C GLY A 609 4.52 -15.39 -2.11
N VAL A 610 3.74 -15.10 -3.14
CA VAL A 610 4.17 -14.35 -4.32
C VAL A 610 3.21 -13.18 -4.54
N ARG A 611 3.76 -12.07 -4.96
CA ARG A 611 3.02 -10.87 -5.37
C ARG A 611 3.35 -10.54 -6.81
N ILE A 612 2.33 -10.29 -7.59
CA ILE A 612 2.43 -9.93 -9.01
C ILE A 612 1.60 -8.68 -9.22
N PHE A 613 2.24 -7.62 -9.66
CA PHE A 613 1.55 -6.42 -10.10
C PHE A 613 1.48 -6.39 -11.63
N LEU A 614 0.27 -6.21 -12.14
CA LEU A 614 0.00 -5.95 -13.56
C LEU A 614 -0.83 -4.67 -13.68
N PRO A 615 -0.48 -3.71 -14.55
CA PRO A 615 -1.12 -2.40 -14.62
C PRO A 615 -2.64 -2.44 -14.81
N MET A 616 -3.16 -3.44 -15.53
CA MET A 616 -4.60 -3.57 -15.80
C MET A 616 -5.38 -4.28 -14.68
N ILE A 617 -4.72 -5.11 -13.88
CA ILE A 617 -5.36 -5.99 -12.90
C ILE A 617 -5.07 -5.52 -11.47
N GLY A 618 -3.96 -4.79 -11.29
CA GLY A 618 -3.48 -4.38 -9.97
C GLY A 618 -2.56 -5.42 -9.34
N LEU A 619 -2.45 -5.37 -8.01
CA LEU A 619 -1.60 -6.28 -7.24
C LEU A 619 -2.36 -7.58 -6.93
N MET A 620 -1.84 -8.69 -7.40
CA MET A 620 -2.31 -10.04 -7.06
C MET A 620 -1.35 -10.71 -6.10
N GLY A 621 -1.88 -11.58 -5.25
CA GLY A 621 -1.09 -12.36 -4.29
C GLY A 621 -1.60 -13.78 -4.16
N LEU A 622 -0.68 -14.70 -4.02
CA LEU A 622 -0.95 -16.09 -3.64
C LEU A 622 -0.08 -16.43 -2.45
N ASP A 623 -0.69 -16.80 -1.33
CA ASP A 623 0.00 -17.17 -0.09
C ASP A 623 -0.39 -18.59 0.31
N TRP A 624 0.60 -19.41 0.59
CA TRP A 624 0.43 -20.63 1.36
C TRP A 624 0.88 -20.38 2.79
N ALA A 625 0.03 -20.73 3.75
CA ALA A 625 0.29 -20.50 5.16
C ALA A 625 -0.13 -21.68 6.02
N TYR A 626 0.62 -21.95 7.09
CA TYR A 626 0.33 -22.95 8.08
C TYR A 626 0.01 -22.29 9.43
N GLY A 627 -1.22 -22.54 9.95
CA GLY A 627 -1.64 -22.09 11.27
C GLY A 627 -1.24 -23.11 12.33
N PHE A 628 -0.43 -22.69 13.31
CA PHE A 628 0.13 -23.56 14.34
C PHE A 628 -0.81 -23.82 15.50
N ASP A 629 -1.74 -22.91 15.73
CA ASP A 629 -2.62 -22.93 16.88
C ASP A 629 -4.06 -23.29 16.48
N GLU A 630 -4.83 -23.71 17.44
CA GLU A 630 -6.25 -23.96 17.27
C GLU A 630 -7.00 -22.64 17.09
N PRO A 631 -7.85 -22.50 16.04
CA PRO A 631 -8.72 -21.33 15.91
C PRO A 631 -9.73 -21.26 17.07
N ASN A 632 -10.26 -20.07 17.32
CA ASN A 632 -11.25 -19.87 18.37
C ASN A 632 -12.61 -20.53 18.05
N TYR A 633 -12.84 -20.81 16.75
CA TYR A 633 -14.08 -21.40 16.27
C TYR A 633 -13.86 -22.42 15.16
N GLY A 634 -14.69 -23.47 15.11
CA GLY A 634 -14.75 -24.46 14.02
C GLY A 634 -13.66 -25.53 14.03
N SER A 635 -12.82 -25.59 15.08
CA SER A 635 -11.62 -26.44 15.09
C SER A 635 -11.81 -27.87 15.60
N ASN A 636 -12.85 -28.10 16.40
CA ASN A 636 -13.04 -29.37 17.13
C ASN A 636 -11.75 -29.87 17.83
N GLY A 637 -10.98 -28.96 18.42
CA GLY A 637 -9.71 -29.26 19.09
C GLY A 637 -8.52 -29.43 18.14
N LYS A 638 -8.65 -29.09 16.87
CA LYS A 638 -7.57 -29.26 15.87
C LYS A 638 -6.91 -27.92 15.51
N ARG A 639 -5.61 -27.97 15.18
CA ARG A 639 -4.87 -26.86 14.62
C ARG A 639 -5.46 -26.45 13.29
N SER A 640 -5.33 -25.16 12.92
CA SER A 640 -5.80 -24.66 11.63
C SER A 640 -5.15 -25.36 10.43
N GLY A 641 -3.84 -25.66 10.53
CA GLY A 641 -3.11 -26.40 9.51
C GLY A 641 -2.83 -25.58 8.24
N SER A 642 -2.85 -26.25 7.09
CA SER A 642 -2.46 -25.69 5.79
C SER A 642 -3.62 -24.96 5.14
N ASN A 643 -3.41 -23.69 4.79
CA ASN A 643 -4.38 -22.83 4.14
C ASN A 643 -3.74 -22.12 2.93
N LEU A 644 -4.51 -22.00 1.85
CA LEU A 644 -4.14 -21.24 0.66
C LEU A 644 -4.97 -19.96 0.63
N HIS A 645 -4.31 -18.83 0.45
CA HIS A 645 -4.94 -17.51 0.41
C HIS A 645 -4.66 -16.85 -0.92
N PHE A 646 -5.71 -16.40 -1.59
CA PHE A 646 -5.62 -15.68 -2.83
C PHE A 646 -6.02 -14.22 -2.61
N ILE A 647 -5.18 -13.28 -3.06
CA ILE A 647 -5.36 -11.85 -2.84
C ILE A 647 -5.41 -11.18 -4.21
N ILE A 648 -6.50 -10.49 -4.53
CA ILE A 648 -6.61 -9.66 -5.74
C ILE A 648 -6.92 -8.24 -5.35
N GLY A 649 -6.21 -7.31 -6.00
CA GLY A 649 -6.60 -5.90 -6.00
C GLY A 649 -6.59 -5.24 -4.62
N GLN A 650 -5.70 -5.61 -3.70
CA GLN A 650 -5.40 -4.72 -2.58
C GLN A 650 -4.79 -3.46 -3.16
N GLY A 651 -5.66 -2.47 -3.39
CA GLY A 651 -5.31 -1.23 -4.05
C GLY A 651 -4.13 -0.57 -3.36
N ILE A 652 -3.08 -0.34 -4.13
CA ILE A 652 -1.93 0.49 -3.78
C ILE A 652 -2.39 1.90 -3.38
N LEU A 653 -3.61 2.27 -3.70
CA LEU A 653 -4.23 3.58 -3.52
C LEU A 653 -5.01 3.76 -2.20
N LYS A 654 -5.00 2.80 -1.28
CA LYS A 654 -5.75 2.87 0.00
C LYS A 654 -5.32 3.99 0.97
N TYR A 655 -4.30 4.77 0.67
CA TYR A 655 -3.70 5.67 1.65
C TYR A 655 -3.92 7.17 1.40
N ARG A 656 -4.73 7.56 0.41
CA ARG A 656 -5.02 8.99 0.20
C ARG A 656 -6.37 9.49 0.73
N SER A 657 -7.28 8.60 1.12
CA SER A 657 -8.54 9.03 1.73
C SER A 657 -9.00 8.05 2.80
N GLY A 658 -9.26 8.51 4.00
CA GLY A 658 -9.85 7.74 5.10
C GLY A 658 -11.25 7.18 4.79
N ILE A 659 -11.78 7.45 3.60
CA ILE A 659 -13.11 7.04 3.13
C ILE A 659 -13.08 5.69 2.43
N ALA A 660 -11.92 5.23 1.94
CA ALA A 660 -11.82 3.96 1.21
C ALA A 660 -12.08 2.72 2.08
N SER A 661 -12.04 2.81 3.39
CA SER A 661 -12.30 1.67 4.27
C SER A 661 -13.75 1.19 4.27
N TYR A 662 -14.70 2.06 3.92
CA TYR A 662 -16.13 1.69 3.90
C TYR A 662 -16.64 1.23 2.53
N VAL A 663 -15.99 1.61 1.44
CA VAL A 663 -16.40 1.20 0.09
C VAL A 663 -15.88 -0.20 -0.28
N GLU A 664 -14.89 -0.72 0.45
CA GLU A 664 -14.22 -2.00 0.13
C GLU A 664 -14.83 -3.25 0.79
N THR A 665 -15.86 -3.11 1.63
CA THR A 665 -16.54 -4.26 2.22
C THR A 665 -17.34 -5.11 1.22
N GLY A 666 -17.37 -4.73 -0.06
CA GLY A 666 -18.09 -5.42 -1.12
C GLY A 666 -17.24 -6.05 -2.24
N ARG A 667 -15.92 -6.29 -2.06
CA ARG A 667 -15.09 -6.87 -3.11
C ARG A 667 -15.13 -8.39 -3.14
N VAL A 668 -15.52 -8.90 -4.29
CA VAL A 668 -15.58 -10.32 -4.69
C VAL A 668 -14.24 -10.76 -5.25
N PRO A 669 -13.81 -12.03 -5.06
CA PRO A 669 -12.60 -12.55 -5.68
C PRO A 669 -12.74 -12.67 -7.19
N TYR A 670 -11.68 -12.29 -7.89
CA TYR A 670 -11.53 -12.35 -9.33
C TYR A 670 -11.19 -13.75 -9.83
N VAL A 671 -11.78 -14.14 -10.94
CA VAL A 671 -11.22 -15.12 -11.88
C VAL A 671 -11.31 -14.54 -13.28
N GLU A 672 -10.16 -14.47 -13.95
CA GLU A 672 -10.04 -13.99 -15.32
C GLU A 672 -10.68 -14.92 -16.34
N THR A 673 -11.38 -14.36 -17.32
CA THR A 673 -11.37 -14.88 -18.69
C THR A 673 -11.56 -13.73 -19.69
N GLY A 674 -10.57 -13.58 -20.59
CA GLY A 674 -10.79 -13.20 -21.99
C GLY A 674 -10.86 -11.73 -22.35
N HIS A 675 -9.87 -11.34 -23.10
CA HIS A 675 -9.63 -10.13 -23.87
C HIS A 675 -10.85 -9.37 -24.42
N ALA A 676 -10.88 -8.06 -24.16
CA ALA A 676 -11.34 -7.09 -25.15
C ALA A 676 -10.58 -5.76 -24.96
N ARG A 677 -9.77 -5.40 -25.94
CA ARG A 677 -9.19 -4.07 -26.11
C ARG A 677 -10.27 -3.13 -26.63
N LEU A 678 -10.46 -2.01 -25.98
CA LEU A 678 -11.05 -0.83 -26.58
C LEU A 678 -10.17 0.36 -26.23
N TYR A 679 -9.54 0.91 -27.28
CA TYR A 679 -8.90 2.24 -27.25
C TYR A 679 -9.99 3.30 -27.49
N ILE A 680 -10.09 4.26 -26.61
CA ILE A 680 -10.64 5.57 -26.91
C ILE A 680 -9.65 6.62 -26.44
#